data_efecfcfb99e55a8a0d3aebbdb5df701a
#
_entry.id   efecfcfb99e55a8a0d3aebbdb5df701a
#
_cell.length_a   1.000
_cell.length_b   1.000
_cell.length_c   1.000
_cell.angle_alpha   90.00
_cell.angle_beta   90.00
_cell.angle_gamma   90.00
#
_symmetry.space_group_name_H-M   'P 1'
#
loop_
_entity.id
_entity.type
_entity.pdbx_description
1 polymer ?
#
loop_
_entity_poly.entity_id
_entity_poly.type
_entity_poly.pdbx_seq_one_letter_code
_entity_poly.pdbx_strand_id
1 'polypeptide(L)'
;MTACPLGKVPTVSTQESFDFQAEVVQILDLMVHSLYSNKEIFLRELISNGSDAIDRLRLELLAQSELPDADGPLQIRVSYDSGARTITVSDNGIGMSRQEVIDHIGTIAKSGTREFLQALTGDQRRDASLIGQFGVGFYSAFIVADRVMLTTRRAGLAAAEGVRWESDGRGAYTLEPAEVAERGTTIVLHLREGEDDLLSGYRLRSIITKYSDHISLPIMMPDEPGEGDEPPGESRVNQAAALWARPKGELSEQDYTDFYRHITGDLTDPLAWLHSKIEGTYEYTLLLFIPSRAPFDLWIPQAGRGVKLHIRRVFVLEDSGQLLPQYLRFVRGVIDSADLPLNVSRELLQGSRVVDNIRSNATKKVLRLLADVAEKEPEKYAAFWKEFGAVLKEGLAEDFGNRDEIAKLLRFTSTTSASDEPDVSLADYVSRMKEGQQHIYYLMAPGLAAAKASPHLEAFRKKGIEVLLLGDGEGIDNWVVASLREFDGKRLQSVAQGSGDLPELEDEAETQAKEQASTELAGLVGRLKDALGGRAYDVRVSSRLTTSPACIVANEADIDINLARRLRGSGLPSQPVLEINPQHPLVRRLNREPADPHLAEWANVLFDQAVLTLGARIEEPAAFVGRLNDLLVSLSAESPDAGSPDAGSPDAGDRGTAPTAEPGPDPEP
;
A
#
# COMPACT_ATOMS: atom_id res chain seq x y z
N MET A 1 6.75 72.98 53.49
CA MET A 1 5.98 72.85 52.24
C MET A 1 6.02 71.40 51.82
N THR A 2 5.01 70.68 52.20
CA THR A 2 4.93 69.23 52.04
C THR A 2 4.13 68.92 50.76
N ALA A 3 4.74 68.21 49.80
CA ALA A 3 4.09 67.81 48.56
C ALA A 3 3.23 66.58 48.81
N CYS A 4 1.97 66.67 48.45
CA CYS A 4 0.99 65.61 48.48
C CYS A 4 1.18 64.68 47.26
N PRO A 5 1.16 63.33 47.38
CA PRO A 5 1.23 62.46 46.25
C PRO A 5 -0.17 62.32 45.59
N LEU A 6 -0.21 62.57 44.29
CA LEU A 6 -1.35 62.33 43.41
C LEU A 6 -1.67 60.80 43.36
N GLY A 7 -2.86 60.46 43.86
CA GLY A 7 -3.38 59.11 43.77
C GLY A 7 -3.68 58.69 42.33
N LYS A 8 -3.19 57.51 41.93
CA LYS A 8 -3.59 56.81 40.68
C LYS A 8 -5.05 56.41 40.78
N VAL A 9 -5.88 56.94 39.89
CA VAL A 9 -7.27 56.50 39.67
C VAL A 9 -7.18 55.11 39.00
N PRO A 10 -7.80 54.07 39.52
CA PRO A 10 -7.85 52.81 38.85
C PRO A 10 -8.76 52.93 37.61
N THR A 11 -8.21 52.73 36.44
CA THR A 11 -8.97 52.51 35.20
C THR A 11 -9.69 51.16 35.32
N VAL A 12 -10.95 51.20 35.60
CA VAL A 12 -11.85 50.04 35.46
C VAL A 12 -12.02 49.79 33.97
N SER A 13 -11.37 48.77 33.43
CA SER A 13 -11.68 48.26 32.10
C SER A 13 -13.03 47.55 32.17
N THR A 14 -14.08 48.19 31.69
CA THR A 14 -15.38 47.55 31.44
C THR A 14 -15.18 46.59 30.26
N GLN A 15 -15.09 45.30 30.55
CA GLN A 15 -15.14 44.26 29.51
C GLN A 15 -16.61 44.17 29.04
N GLU A 16 -16.85 44.60 27.81
CA GLU A 16 -18.16 44.47 27.17
C GLU A 16 -18.22 43.11 26.47
N SER A 17 -19.27 42.34 26.67
CA SER A 17 -19.55 41.07 26.03
C SER A 17 -20.69 41.26 25.02
N PHE A 18 -20.45 40.84 23.77
CA PHE A 18 -21.43 40.87 22.69
C PHE A 18 -21.65 39.44 22.20
N ASP A 19 -22.91 39.07 21.93
CA ASP A 19 -23.26 37.82 21.29
C ASP A 19 -23.08 37.94 19.77
N PHE A 20 -22.54 36.87 19.15
CA PHE A 20 -22.44 36.78 17.70
C PHE A 20 -23.83 36.69 17.08
N GLN A 21 -24.10 37.51 16.06
CA GLN A 21 -25.30 37.42 15.24
C GLN A 21 -24.96 36.63 13.96
N ALA A 22 -25.85 35.73 13.55
CA ALA A 22 -25.65 34.86 12.40
C ALA A 22 -26.65 35.17 11.28
N GLU A 23 -26.17 35.32 10.04
CA GLU A 23 -27.03 35.38 8.85
C GLU A 23 -27.36 33.94 8.39
N VAL A 24 -28.58 33.48 8.70
CA VAL A 24 -29.05 32.10 8.48
C VAL A 24 -28.92 31.69 7.00
N VAL A 25 -29.23 32.57 6.08
CA VAL A 25 -29.14 32.32 4.63
C VAL A 25 -27.69 32.00 4.22
N GLN A 26 -26.72 32.80 4.70
CA GLN A 26 -25.31 32.57 4.36
C GLN A 26 -24.77 31.29 5.01
N ILE A 27 -25.24 30.97 6.22
CA ILE A 27 -24.83 29.70 6.87
C ILE A 27 -25.38 28.50 6.08
N LEU A 28 -26.65 28.54 5.66
CA LEU A 28 -27.24 27.49 4.84
C LEU A 28 -26.51 27.35 3.51
N ASP A 29 -26.18 28.46 2.85
CA ASP A 29 -25.44 28.47 1.59
C ASP A 29 -24.04 27.84 1.74
N LEU A 30 -23.30 28.19 2.80
CA LEU A 30 -22.02 27.57 3.14
C LEU A 30 -22.17 26.08 3.42
N MET A 31 -23.22 25.66 4.12
CA MET A 31 -23.48 24.25 4.43
C MET A 31 -23.82 23.45 3.17
N VAL A 32 -24.59 24.03 2.26
CA VAL A 32 -25.02 23.37 1.02
C VAL A 32 -23.89 23.30 -0.01
N HIS A 33 -23.10 24.37 -0.15
CA HIS A 33 -22.13 24.49 -1.25
C HIS A 33 -20.66 24.32 -0.87
N SER A 34 -20.30 24.39 0.42
CA SER A 34 -18.90 24.34 0.84
C SER A 34 -18.55 23.21 1.80
N LEU A 35 -19.52 22.64 2.53
CA LEU A 35 -19.26 21.58 3.50
C LEU A 35 -19.14 20.18 2.87
N TYR A 36 -19.75 19.96 1.74
CA TYR A 36 -19.82 18.64 1.13
C TYR A 36 -19.24 18.64 -0.29
N SER A 37 -18.19 17.88 -0.50
CA SER A 37 -17.55 17.71 -1.80
C SER A 37 -18.32 16.78 -2.76
N ASN A 38 -19.24 15.95 -2.25
CA ASN A 38 -20.03 14.99 -3.01
C ASN A 38 -21.53 15.13 -2.72
N LYS A 39 -22.32 15.38 -3.78
CA LYS A 39 -23.78 15.53 -3.66
C LYS A 39 -24.51 14.27 -3.16
N GLU A 40 -23.97 13.06 -3.44
CA GLU A 40 -24.58 11.78 -3.00
C GLU A 40 -24.80 11.67 -1.49
N ILE A 41 -24.09 12.50 -0.72
CA ILE A 41 -24.15 12.52 0.76
C ILE A 41 -25.54 12.85 1.28
N PHE A 42 -26.38 13.56 0.51
CA PHE A 42 -27.74 13.88 0.95
C PHE A 42 -28.53 12.63 1.33
N LEU A 43 -28.45 11.57 0.51
CA LEU A 43 -29.19 10.34 0.75
C LEU A 43 -28.62 9.57 1.96
N ARG A 44 -27.29 9.54 2.11
CA ARG A 44 -26.64 9.00 3.30
C ARG A 44 -27.14 9.65 4.59
N GLU A 45 -27.18 10.96 4.62
CA GLU A 45 -27.60 11.70 5.81
C GLU A 45 -29.08 11.48 6.14
N LEU A 46 -29.97 11.48 5.13
CA LEU A 46 -31.40 11.23 5.36
C LEU A 46 -31.66 9.80 5.85
N ILE A 47 -30.98 8.80 5.26
CA ILE A 47 -31.07 7.40 5.71
C ILE A 47 -30.52 7.26 7.13
N SER A 48 -29.39 7.90 7.45
CA SER A 48 -28.81 7.90 8.80
C SER A 48 -29.75 8.50 9.83
N ASN A 49 -30.43 9.60 9.50
CA ASN A 49 -31.43 10.22 10.37
C ASN A 49 -32.64 9.28 10.59
N GLY A 50 -33.12 8.60 9.55
CA GLY A 50 -34.17 7.59 9.67
C GLY A 50 -33.74 6.41 10.56
N SER A 51 -32.49 5.96 10.44
CA SER A 51 -31.91 4.93 11.31
C SER A 51 -31.90 5.38 12.78
N ASP A 52 -31.44 6.61 13.04
CA ASP A 52 -31.42 7.19 14.39
C ASP A 52 -32.85 7.29 14.98
N ALA A 53 -33.83 7.68 14.16
CA ALA A 53 -35.23 7.76 14.58
C ALA A 53 -35.81 6.38 14.99
N ILE A 54 -35.43 5.33 14.26
CA ILE A 54 -35.84 3.96 14.57
C ILE A 54 -35.13 3.43 15.81
N ASP A 55 -33.82 3.68 15.96
CA ASP A 55 -33.08 3.25 17.14
C ASP A 55 -33.54 3.99 18.40
N ARG A 56 -33.91 5.27 18.29
CA ARG A 56 -34.57 6.00 19.36
C ARG A 56 -35.92 5.39 19.75
N LEU A 57 -36.73 4.97 18.79
CA LEU A 57 -37.98 4.25 19.06
C LEU A 57 -37.71 2.95 19.83
N ARG A 58 -36.72 2.15 19.40
CA ARG A 58 -36.32 0.90 20.10
C ARG A 58 -35.93 1.17 21.56
N LEU A 59 -35.16 2.22 21.82
CA LEU A 59 -34.71 2.58 23.16
C LEU A 59 -35.87 3.09 24.03
N GLU A 60 -36.78 3.88 23.47
CA GLU A 60 -37.99 4.33 24.20
C GLU A 60 -38.94 3.15 24.52
N LEU A 61 -39.07 2.16 23.61
CA LEU A 61 -39.84 0.93 23.86
C LEU A 61 -39.23 0.05 24.97
N LEU A 62 -37.91 0.03 25.10
CA LEU A 62 -37.23 -0.65 26.22
C LEU A 62 -37.51 0.03 27.57
N ALA A 63 -37.71 1.35 27.56
CA ALA A 63 -37.99 2.13 28.76
C ALA A 63 -39.49 2.18 29.12
N GLN A 64 -40.37 2.10 28.12
CA GLN A 64 -41.81 2.17 28.24
C GLN A 64 -42.44 1.05 27.41
N SER A 65 -42.87 -0.03 28.04
CA SER A 65 -43.32 -1.26 27.37
C SER A 65 -44.58 -1.12 26.49
N GLU A 66 -45.32 0.01 26.57
CA GLU A 66 -46.58 0.25 25.86
C GLU A 66 -46.57 1.62 25.18
N LEU A 67 -45.90 1.76 24.05
CA LEU A 67 -46.12 2.87 23.13
C LEU A 67 -47.18 2.45 22.11
N PRO A 68 -48.31 3.16 21.98
CA PRO A 68 -49.29 2.90 20.94
C PRO A 68 -48.64 3.01 19.56
N ASP A 69 -49.12 2.19 18.61
CA ASP A 69 -48.64 2.15 17.23
C ASP A 69 -47.18 1.71 17.04
N ALA A 70 -46.56 1.00 18.01
CA ALA A 70 -45.17 0.56 17.89
C ALA A 70 -44.98 -0.74 17.08
N ASP A 71 -46.06 -1.40 16.69
CA ASP A 71 -46.05 -2.66 15.96
C ASP A 71 -45.65 -2.52 14.48
N GLY A 72 -45.12 -3.57 13.90
CA GLY A 72 -44.74 -3.70 12.49
C GLY A 72 -43.23 -3.72 12.23
N PRO A 73 -42.80 -4.14 11.03
CA PRO A 73 -41.40 -4.21 10.65
C PRO A 73 -40.79 -2.80 10.57
N LEU A 74 -39.70 -2.60 11.29
CA LEU A 74 -38.95 -1.34 11.25
C LEU A 74 -38.12 -1.27 9.97
N GLN A 75 -38.29 -0.21 9.17
CA GLN A 75 -37.66 -0.07 7.87
C GLN A 75 -37.56 1.40 7.43
N ILE A 76 -36.67 1.63 6.47
CA ILE A 76 -36.56 2.88 5.73
C ILE A 76 -36.99 2.60 4.29
N ARG A 77 -37.74 3.52 3.68
CA ARG A 77 -38.14 3.43 2.28
C ARG A 77 -37.59 4.59 1.48
N VAL A 78 -37.11 4.30 0.27
CA VAL A 78 -36.65 5.31 -0.69
C VAL A 78 -37.39 5.07 -1.99
N SER A 79 -38.01 6.11 -2.54
CA SER A 79 -38.68 6.06 -3.83
C SER A 79 -38.45 7.33 -4.62
N TYR A 80 -38.74 7.31 -5.91
CA TYR A 80 -38.66 8.49 -6.78
C TYR A 80 -39.85 8.55 -7.71
N ASP A 81 -40.19 9.76 -8.13
CA ASP A 81 -41.18 10.04 -9.16
C ASP A 81 -40.56 10.95 -10.22
N SER A 82 -40.34 10.39 -11.42
CA SER A 82 -39.73 11.13 -12.54
C SER A 82 -40.66 12.22 -13.08
N GLY A 83 -41.98 12.03 -13.02
CA GLY A 83 -42.95 13.00 -13.51
C GLY A 83 -43.07 14.22 -12.58
N ALA A 84 -43.08 14.00 -11.29
CA ALA A 84 -43.08 15.05 -10.26
C ALA A 84 -41.69 15.58 -9.95
N ARG A 85 -40.63 14.95 -10.46
CA ARG A 85 -39.20 15.24 -10.18
C ARG A 85 -38.92 15.21 -8.68
N THR A 86 -39.35 14.16 -8.00
CA THR A 86 -39.20 14.05 -6.55
C THR A 86 -38.48 12.76 -6.15
N ILE A 87 -37.75 12.86 -5.02
CA ILE A 87 -37.25 11.71 -4.27
C ILE A 87 -37.93 11.74 -2.90
N THR A 88 -38.44 10.60 -2.47
CA THR A 88 -39.05 10.45 -1.15
C THR A 88 -38.23 9.50 -0.30
N VAL A 89 -37.89 9.92 0.91
CA VAL A 89 -37.26 9.09 1.95
C VAL A 89 -38.19 9.05 3.15
N SER A 90 -38.58 7.86 3.59
CA SER A 90 -39.46 7.70 4.75
C SER A 90 -38.93 6.66 5.72
N ASP A 91 -39.13 6.90 7.01
CA ASP A 91 -38.89 5.97 8.11
C ASP A 91 -40.15 5.78 8.93
N ASN A 92 -40.29 4.64 9.59
CA ASN A 92 -41.33 4.37 10.56
C ASN A 92 -40.78 4.37 12.00
N GLY A 93 -39.83 5.26 12.27
CA GLY A 93 -39.22 5.48 13.58
C GLY A 93 -40.11 6.21 14.55
N ILE A 94 -39.48 6.88 15.53
CA ILE A 94 -40.21 7.61 16.62
C ILE A 94 -41.04 8.79 16.11
N GLY A 95 -40.67 9.38 14.95
CA GLY A 95 -41.28 10.63 14.47
C GLY A 95 -41.01 11.83 15.33
N MET A 96 -41.70 12.93 15.05
CA MET A 96 -41.54 14.20 15.78
C MET A 96 -42.89 14.85 16.06
N SER A 97 -43.02 15.45 17.27
CA SER A 97 -44.09 16.36 17.61
C SER A 97 -43.86 17.75 16.99
N ARG A 98 -44.88 18.60 16.99
CA ARG A 98 -44.76 19.99 16.47
C ARG A 98 -43.63 20.77 17.12
N GLN A 99 -43.44 20.61 18.43
CA GLN A 99 -42.38 21.32 19.15
C GLN A 99 -41.00 20.77 18.75
N GLU A 100 -40.84 19.43 18.62
CA GLU A 100 -39.59 18.83 18.20
C GLU A 100 -39.19 19.23 16.76
N VAL A 101 -40.17 19.43 15.86
CA VAL A 101 -39.88 19.95 14.51
C VAL A 101 -39.32 21.37 14.58
N ILE A 102 -39.92 22.26 15.39
CA ILE A 102 -39.42 23.62 15.61
C ILE A 102 -38.02 23.61 16.20
N ASP A 103 -37.79 22.76 17.21
CA ASP A 103 -36.53 22.72 17.95
C ASP A 103 -35.39 22.09 17.16
N HIS A 104 -35.62 21.04 16.34
CA HIS A 104 -34.59 20.25 15.70
C HIS A 104 -34.48 20.50 14.20
N ILE A 105 -35.58 20.79 13.51
CA ILE A 105 -35.57 21.08 12.07
C ILE A 105 -35.61 22.60 11.84
N GLY A 106 -36.26 23.37 12.70
CA GLY A 106 -36.30 24.83 12.63
C GLY A 106 -35.06 25.54 13.16
N THR A 107 -34.13 24.81 13.82
CA THR A 107 -32.91 25.37 14.42
C THR A 107 -31.67 24.69 13.83
N ILE A 108 -30.86 25.45 13.09
CA ILE A 108 -29.62 24.94 12.45
C ILE A 108 -28.60 24.54 13.52
N ALA A 109 -27.90 23.43 13.30
CA ALA A 109 -26.88 22.85 14.20
C ALA A 109 -27.41 22.42 15.59
N LYS A 110 -28.72 22.29 15.76
CA LYS A 110 -29.33 21.69 16.93
C LYS A 110 -29.67 20.21 16.62
N SER A 111 -29.08 19.28 17.38
CA SER A 111 -29.28 17.85 17.19
C SER A 111 -30.09 17.21 18.30
N GLY A 112 -31.32 16.76 17.98
CA GLY A 112 -32.14 15.96 18.90
C GLY A 112 -31.48 14.64 19.29
N THR A 113 -30.69 14.05 18.41
CA THR A 113 -29.85 12.85 18.67
C THR A 113 -28.81 13.12 19.75
N ARG A 114 -28.14 14.30 19.72
CA ARG A 114 -27.18 14.71 20.75
C ARG A 114 -27.85 14.93 22.11
N GLU A 115 -28.99 15.62 22.15
CA GLU A 115 -29.75 15.86 23.37
C GLU A 115 -30.21 14.53 23.99
N PHE A 116 -30.71 13.62 23.19
CA PHE A 116 -31.10 12.27 23.61
C PHE A 116 -29.93 11.47 24.18
N LEU A 117 -28.75 11.44 23.49
CA LEU A 117 -27.54 10.78 23.98
C LEU A 117 -27.05 11.35 25.32
N GLN A 118 -27.23 12.66 25.56
CA GLN A 118 -26.86 13.28 26.84
C GLN A 118 -27.80 12.87 27.97
N ALA A 119 -29.06 12.57 27.67
CA ALA A 119 -30.05 12.11 28.64
C ALA A 119 -29.89 10.63 29.02
N LEU A 120 -29.21 9.81 28.17
CA LEU A 120 -28.94 8.41 28.45
C LEU A 120 -27.80 8.25 29.47
N THR A 121 -27.93 7.28 30.38
CA THR A 121 -26.95 6.98 31.43
C THR A 121 -26.43 5.55 31.34
N GLY A 122 -25.20 5.30 31.79
CA GLY A 122 -24.62 3.97 31.91
C GLY A 122 -24.51 3.19 30.58
N ASP A 123 -24.94 1.92 30.61
CA ASP A 123 -24.83 1.01 29.47
C ASP A 123 -25.73 1.42 28.29
N GLN A 124 -26.88 2.05 28.55
CA GLN A 124 -27.76 2.54 27.49
C GLN A 124 -27.07 3.53 26.53
N ARG A 125 -26.14 4.35 27.04
CA ARG A 125 -25.37 5.27 26.21
C ARG A 125 -24.34 4.55 25.33
N ARG A 126 -23.79 3.44 25.80
CA ARG A 126 -22.86 2.60 25.03
C ARG A 126 -23.58 1.84 23.93
N ASP A 127 -24.78 1.34 24.23
CA ASP A 127 -25.57 0.54 23.30
C ASP A 127 -26.27 1.37 22.23
N ALA A 128 -26.40 2.69 22.43
CA ALA A 128 -27.02 3.60 21.48
C ALA A 128 -26.13 3.84 20.25
N SER A 129 -26.51 3.27 19.11
CA SER A 129 -25.78 3.38 17.83
C SER A 129 -26.11 4.65 17.04
N LEU A 130 -26.50 5.75 17.69
CA LEU A 130 -26.97 6.97 17.05
C LEU A 130 -25.84 7.76 16.36
N ILE A 131 -26.08 8.20 15.11
CA ILE A 131 -25.08 8.74 14.18
C ILE A 131 -25.17 10.27 14.06
N GLY A 132 -26.37 10.86 14.02
CA GLY A 132 -26.66 12.26 13.68
C GLY A 132 -26.42 13.27 14.80
N GLN A 133 -25.15 13.49 15.19
CA GLN A 133 -24.82 14.34 16.36
C GLN A 133 -24.68 15.85 16.05
N PHE A 134 -24.57 16.26 14.79
CA PHE A 134 -24.22 17.63 14.40
C PHE A 134 -25.44 18.53 14.16
N GLY A 135 -26.62 17.97 13.84
CA GLY A 135 -27.83 18.73 13.53
C GLY A 135 -27.78 19.50 12.20
N VAL A 136 -26.93 19.06 11.28
CA VAL A 136 -26.75 19.68 9.96
C VAL A 136 -27.05 18.72 8.81
N GLY A 137 -27.06 17.42 9.05
CA GLY A 137 -27.21 16.40 8.00
C GLY A 137 -28.51 16.52 7.21
N PHE A 138 -29.62 16.93 7.86
CA PHE A 138 -30.89 17.16 7.18
C PHE A 138 -30.80 18.20 6.06
N TYR A 139 -30.04 19.28 6.28
CA TYR A 139 -29.93 20.36 5.31
C TYR A 139 -29.13 19.99 4.06
N SER A 140 -28.42 18.85 4.06
CA SER A 140 -27.78 18.29 2.86
C SER A 140 -28.81 17.98 1.75
N ALA A 141 -30.09 17.83 2.08
CA ALA A 141 -31.19 17.71 1.12
C ALA A 141 -31.23 18.89 0.12
N PHE A 142 -30.89 20.09 0.58
CA PHE A 142 -30.86 21.28 -0.27
C PHE A 142 -29.67 21.33 -1.25
N ILE A 143 -28.74 20.38 -1.20
CA ILE A 143 -27.70 20.23 -2.24
C ILE A 143 -28.37 19.89 -3.58
N VAL A 144 -29.37 19.01 -3.55
CA VAL A 144 -30.03 18.44 -4.75
C VAL A 144 -31.47 18.95 -4.93
N ALA A 145 -32.08 19.54 -3.92
CA ALA A 145 -33.47 19.98 -3.93
C ALA A 145 -33.59 21.51 -3.82
N ASP A 146 -34.53 22.09 -4.54
CA ASP A 146 -34.93 23.49 -4.41
C ASP A 146 -36.09 23.71 -3.42
N ARG A 147 -36.76 22.58 -3.07
CA ARG A 147 -37.82 22.56 -2.08
C ARG A 147 -37.84 21.22 -1.37
N VAL A 148 -37.92 21.26 -0.05
CA VAL A 148 -37.99 20.08 0.83
C VAL A 148 -39.26 20.16 1.66
N MET A 149 -40.06 19.09 1.63
CA MET A 149 -41.24 18.92 2.44
C MET A 149 -41.03 17.75 3.39
N LEU A 150 -41.31 17.95 4.68
CA LEU A 150 -41.24 16.96 5.73
C LEU A 150 -42.61 16.80 6.38
N THR A 151 -43.12 15.56 6.42
CA THR A 151 -44.37 15.21 7.13
C THR A 151 -44.03 14.19 8.21
N THR A 152 -44.46 14.44 9.44
CA THR A 152 -44.07 13.59 10.58
C THR A 152 -45.16 13.54 11.66
N ARG A 153 -45.24 12.40 12.34
CA ARG A 153 -46.03 12.21 13.55
C ARG A 153 -45.22 11.38 14.57
N ARG A 154 -45.13 11.91 15.79
CA ARG A 154 -44.47 11.19 16.87
C ARG A 154 -45.30 9.98 17.31
N ALA A 155 -44.64 8.89 17.65
CA ALA A 155 -45.27 7.72 18.25
C ALA A 155 -46.06 8.11 19.52
N GLY A 156 -47.27 7.56 19.65
CA GLY A 156 -48.19 7.86 20.77
C GLY A 156 -49.07 9.09 20.59
N LEU A 157 -48.86 9.91 19.54
CA LEU A 157 -49.77 11.01 19.19
C LEU A 157 -50.88 10.56 18.25
N ALA A 158 -52.04 11.23 18.28
CA ALA A 158 -53.15 10.93 17.37
C ALA A 158 -52.83 11.36 15.92
N ALA A 159 -53.48 10.75 14.91
CA ALA A 159 -53.26 11.06 13.49
C ALA A 159 -53.41 12.56 13.16
N ALA A 160 -54.31 13.26 13.80
CA ALA A 160 -54.57 14.70 13.63
C ALA A 160 -53.48 15.60 14.25
N GLU A 161 -52.57 15.05 15.06
CA GLU A 161 -51.45 15.77 15.68
C GLU A 161 -50.16 15.68 14.82
N GLY A 162 -50.26 15.12 13.61
CA GLY A 162 -49.19 15.15 12.63
C GLY A 162 -48.89 16.57 12.15
N VAL A 163 -47.70 16.77 11.63
CA VAL A 163 -47.16 18.07 11.24
C VAL A 163 -46.51 17.99 9.86
N ARG A 164 -46.75 19.01 9.04
CA ARG A 164 -46.10 19.23 7.77
C ARG A 164 -45.23 20.48 7.85
N TRP A 165 -43.95 20.32 7.53
CA TRP A 165 -42.96 21.38 7.41
C TRP A 165 -42.52 21.48 5.96
N GLU A 166 -42.29 22.70 5.48
CA GLU A 166 -41.83 22.93 4.10
C GLU A 166 -40.90 24.14 4.06
N SER A 167 -39.80 24.04 3.27
CA SER A 167 -38.87 25.15 3.05
C SER A 167 -38.24 25.05 1.67
N ASP A 168 -37.85 26.22 1.13
CA ASP A 168 -36.99 26.36 -0.07
C ASP A 168 -35.50 26.51 0.26
N GLY A 169 -35.09 26.36 1.52
CA GLY A 169 -33.71 26.53 1.98
C GLY A 169 -33.20 27.97 2.02
N ARG A 170 -34.08 28.98 1.85
CA ARG A 170 -33.72 30.41 1.85
C ARG A 170 -33.99 31.12 3.17
N GLY A 171 -33.89 30.37 4.28
CA GLY A 171 -33.96 30.94 5.64
C GLY A 171 -35.33 31.02 6.24
N ALA A 172 -36.41 30.62 5.51
CA ALA A 172 -37.77 30.55 6.05
C ALA A 172 -38.35 29.15 5.84
N TYR A 173 -39.31 28.79 6.70
CA TYR A 173 -40.09 27.57 6.55
C TYR A 173 -41.54 27.82 6.97
N THR A 174 -42.43 26.97 6.45
CA THR A 174 -43.83 26.92 6.90
C THR A 174 -44.07 25.67 7.73
N LEU A 175 -45.00 25.73 8.66
CA LEU A 175 -45.39 24.65 9.54
C LEU A 175 -46.91 24.64 9.70
N GLU A 176 -47.53 23.54 9.28
CA GLU A 176 -48.99 23.37 9.33
C GLU A 176 -49.38 22.02 9.97
N PRO A 177 -50.54 21.91 10.62
CA PRO A 177 -51.07 20.62 11.04
C PRO A 177 -51.35 19.73 9.83
N ALA A 178 -51.08 18.44 9.94
CA ALA A 178 -51.37 17.44 8.93
C ALA A 178 -51.96 16.17 9.54
N GLU A 179 -52.92 15.56 8.86
CA GLU A 179 -53.40 14.25 9.27
C GLU A 179 -52.42 13.17 8.77
N VAL A 180 -51.75 12.50 9.72
CA VAL A 180 -50.70 11.49 9.42
C VAL A 180 -51.09 10.18 10.10
N ALA A 181 -51.52 9.22 9.31
CA ALA A 181 -52.06 7.94 9.80
C ALA A 181 -51.00 7.09 10.50
N GLU A 182 -49.76 7.06 9.98
CA GLU A 182 -48.68 6.25 10.53
C GLU A 182 -47.67 7.12 11.30
N ARG A 183 -46.99 6.55 12.31
CA ARG A 183 -45.85 7.21 12.98
C ARG A 183 -44.64 7.26 12.04
N GLY A 184 -43.70 8.15 12.35
CA GLY A 184 -42.43 8.25 11.63
C GLY A 184 -42.32 9.57 10.88
N THR A 185 -41.40 9.59 9.90
CA THR A 185 -41.10 10.80 9.12
C THR A 185 -41.01 10.47 7.65
N THR A 186 -41.64 11.29 6.81
CA THR A 186 -41.55 11.24 5.34
C THR A 186 -41.00 12.57 4.85
N ILE A 187 -39.92 12.50 4.06
CA ILE A 187 -39.25 13.67 3.47
C ILE A 187 -39.34 13.56 1.96
N VAL A 188 -39.93 14.57 1.33
CA VAL A 188 -40.04 14.68 -0.14
C VAL A 188 -39.13 15.80 -0.60
N LEU A 189 -38.24 15.47 -1.51
CA LEU A 189 -37.28 16.38 -2.13
C LEU A 189 -37.75 16.71 -3.54
N HIS A 190 -38.04 17.95 -3.86
CA HIS A 190 -38.26 18.43 -5.21
C HIS A 190 -36.90 18.81 -5.81
N LEU A 191 -36.45 18.05 -6.80
CA LEU A 191 -35.11 18.17 -7.34
C LEU A 191 -34.92 19.43 -8.17
N ARG A 192 -33.75 20.04 -8.01
CA ARG A 192 -33.28 21.18 -8.83
C ARG A 192 -33.16 20.77 -10.28
N GLU A 193 -33.21 21.75 -11.18
CA GLU A 193 -32.85 21.54 -12.59
C GLU A 193 -31.39 21.03 -12.68
N GLY A 194 -31.17 20.01 -13.50
CA GLY A 194 -29.85 19.39 -13.71
C GLY A 194 -29.53 18.23 -12.77
N GLU A 195 -30.42 17.87 -11.81
CA GLU A 195 -30.26 16.72 -10.92
C GLU A 195 -31.05 15.47 -11.37
N ASP A 196 -31.40 15.39 -12.67
CA ASP A 196 -32.22 14.31 -13.23
C ASP A 196 -31.56 12.93 -13.19
N ASP A 197 -30.23 12.86 -13.08
CA ASP A 197 -29.49 11.63 -12.90
C ASP A 197 -29.89 10.87 -11.61
N LEU A 198 -30.42 11.55 -10.63
CA LEU A 198 -30.94 10.99 -9.38
C LEU A 198 -32.35 10.38 -9.52
N LEU A 199 -33.08 10.68 -10.59
CA LEU A 199 -34.41 10.11 -10.91
C LEU A 199 -34.28 8.72 -11.58
N SER A 200 -33.41 7.88 -11.05
CA SER A 200 -33.11 6.55 -11.55
C SER A 200 -33.01 5.54 -10.40
N GLY A 201 -33.78 4.47 -10.48
CA GLY A 201 -33.73 3.40 -9.49
C GLY A 201 -32.34 2.80 -9.37
N TYR A 202 -31.64 2.58 -10.48
CA TYR A 202 -30.25 2.09 -10.49
C TYR A 202 -29.32 3.07 -9.74
N ARG A 203 -29.45 4.38 -9.98
CA ARG A 203 -28.59 5.39 -9.35
C ARG A 203 -28.80 5.45 -7.85
N LEU A 204 -30.05 5.49 -7.39
CA LEU A 204 -30.38 5.50 -5.98
C LEU A 204 -29.95 4.21 -5.27
N ARG A 205 -30.15 3.03 -5.89
CA ARG A 205 -29.67 1.75 -5.36
C ARG A 205 -28.14 1.76 -5.22
N SER A 206 -27.41 2.27 -6.21
CA SER A 206 -25.95 2.40 -6.18
C SER A 206 -25.48 3.28 -5.00
N ILE A 207 -26.13 4.41 -4.76
CA ILE A 207 -25.82 5.31 -3.64
C ILE A 207 -26.10 4.61 -2.29
N ILE A 208 -27.25 3.96 -2.16
CA ILE A 208 -27.61 3.23 -0.93
C ILE A 208 -26.60 2.13 -0.63
N THR A 209 -26.25 1.31 -1.61
CA THR A 209 -25.27 0.23 -1.46
C THR A 209 -23.88 0.77 -1.09
N LYS A 210 -23.49 1.90 -1.69
CA LYS A 210 -22.19 2.52 -1.39
C LYS A 210 -22.09 3.02 0.06
N TYR A 211 -23.12 3.74 0.55
CA TYR A 211 -23.02 4.48 1.82
C TYR A 211 -23.74 3.83 2.99
N SER A 212 -24.77 3.02 2.75
CA SER A 212 -25.73 2.56 3.74
C SER A 212 -25.98 1.05 3.73
N ASP A 213 -25.13 0.28 3.01
CA ASP A 213 -25.30 -1.17 2.82
C ASP A 213 -25.38 -1.96 4.14
N HIS A 214 -24.63 -1.52 5.14
CA HIS A 214 -24.46 -2.22 6.41
C HIS A 214 -25.26 -1.64 7.59
N ILE A 215 -26.12 -0.66 7.33
CA ILE A 215 -27.09 -0.18 8.34
C ILE A 215 -28.00 -1.35 8.72
N SER A 216 -28.21 -1.56 10.03
CA SER A 216 -28.92 -2.75 10.58
C SER A 216 -30.44 -2.77 10.34
N LEU A 217 -30.91 -1.94 9.44
CA LEU A 217 -32.32 -1.79 9.08
C LEU A 217 -32.50 -2.08 7.58
N PRO A 218 -33.60 -2.75 7.16
CA PRO A 218 -33.89 -2.90 5.75
C PRO A 218 -34.21 -1.53 5.12
N ILE A 219 -33.53 -1.25 4.00
CA ILE A 219 -33.84 -0.11 3.14
C ILE A 219 -34.56 -0.67 1.91
N MET A 220 -35.84 -0.30 1.78
CA MET A 220 -36.74 -0.80 0.76
C MET A 220 -36.85 0.21 -0.38
N MET A 221 -36.88 -0.28 -1.61
CA MET A 221 -37.17 0.51 -2.80
C MET A 221 -38.17 -0.23 -3.70
N PRO A 222 -39.02 0.50 -4.43
CA PRO A 222 -39.82 -0.11 -5.49
C PRO A 222 -38.92 -0.83 -6.51
N ASP A 223 -39.37 -1.97 -6.97
CA ASP A 223 -38.74 -2.66 -8.10
C ASP A 223 -38.95 -1.85 -9.38
N GLU A 224 -38.09 -2.05 -10.38
CA GLU A 224 -38.30 -1.41 -11.66
C GLU A 224 -39.59 -1.95 -12.31
N PRO A 225 -40.37 -1.11 -13.01
CA PRO A 225 -41.61 -1.54 -13.66
C PRO A 225 -41.29 -2.71 -14.61
N GLY A 226 -41.90 -3.87 -14.35
CA GLY A 226 -41.88 -5.01 -15.25
C GLY A 226 -42.76 -4.79 -16.47
N GLU A 227 -42.64 -5.66 -17.49
CA GLU A 227 -43.58 -5.69 -18.61
C GLU A 227 -44.96 -6.20 -18.13
N GLY A 228 -45.82 -5.33 -17.62
CA GLY A 228 -47.18 -5.63 -17.15
C GLY A 228 -47.80 -4.49 -16.35
N ASP A 229 -49.15 -4.53 -16.19
CA ASP A 229 -49.94 -3.53 -15.44
C ASP A 229 -49.96 -3.77 -13.90
N GLU A 230 -49.16 -4.71 -13.38
CA GLU A 230 -49.06 -4.92 -11.94
C GLU A 230 -48.17 -3.82 -11.29
N PRO A 231 -48.61 -3.26 -10.15
CA PRO A 231 -47.77 -2.29 -9.43
C PRO A 231 -46.44 -2.97 -9.07
N PRO A 232 -45.29 -2.27 -9.23
CA PRO A 232 -43.99 -2.83 -8.90
C PRO A 232 -43.92 -3.27 -7.43
N GLY A 233 -43.36 -4.45 -7.20
CA GLY A 233 -43.05 -4.92 -5.84
C GLY A 233 -42.06 -3.99 -5.15
N GLU A 234 -41.76 -4.29 -3.89
CA GLU A 234 -40.67 -3.64 -3.15
C GLU A 234 -39.58 -4.66 -2.84
N SER A 235 -38.34 -4.29 -3.05
CA SER A 235 -37.19 -5.12 -2.69
C SER A 235 -36.26 -4.40 -1.73
N ARG A 236 -35.59 -5.21 -0.91
CA ARG A 236 -34.53 -4.70 -0.02
C ARG A 236 -33.27 -4.40 -0.85
N VAL A 237 -32.73 -3.20 -0.69
CA VAL A 237 -31.56 -2.75 -1.44
C VAL A 237 -30.26 -3.06 -0.70
N ASN A 238 -30.23 -2.89 0.62
CA ASN A 238 -29.04 -3.07 1.43
C ASN A 238 -28.94 -4.45 2.06
N GLN A 239 -27.76 -4.86 2.48
CA GLN A 239 -27.56 -6.14 3.19
C GLN A 239 -28.13 -6.15 4.60
N ALA A 240 -28.25 -4.98 5.24
CA ALA A 240 -28.72 -4.78 6.60
C ALA A 240 -27.95 -5.61 7.65
N ALA A 241 -26.74 -6.03 7.34
CA ALA A 241 -25.86 -6.80 8.22
C ALA A 241 -24.43 -6.35 8.05
N ALA A 242 -23.77 -6.03 9.15
CA ALA A 242 -22.34 -5.75 9.21
C ALA A 242 -21.64 -7.02 9.70
N LEU A 243 -20.99 -7.76 8.79
CA LEU A 243 -20.30 -9.02 9.12
C LEU A 243 -19.28 -8.81 10.25
N TRP A 244 -18.55 -7.71 10.23
CA TRP A 244 -17.54 -7.38 11.23
C TRP A 244 -18.10 -7.08 12.63
N ALA A 245 -19.41 -6.84 12.75
CA ALA A 245 -20.07 -6.63 14.03
C ALA A 245 -20.53 -7.93 14.69
N ARG A 246 -20.54 -9.07 13.93
CA ARG A 246 -20.93 -10.38 14.45
C ARG A 246 -19.79 -11.03 15.22
N PRO A 247 -20.09 -11.85 16.26
CA PRO A 247 -19.09 -12.64 16.97
C PRO A 247 -18.35 -13.59 16.01
N LYS A 248 -17.02 -13.65 16.12
CA LYS A 248 -16.18 -14.52 15.26
C LYS A 248 -16.60 -15.98 15.27
N GLY A 249 -17.06 -16.48 16.43
CA GLY A 249 -17.47 -17.89 16.58
C GLY A 249 -18.74 -18.27 15.81
N GLU A 250 -19.48 -17.27 15.28
CA GLU A 250 -20.69 -17.46 14.48
C GLU A 250 -20.41 -17.36 12.97
N LEU A 251 -19.18 -17.07 12.58
CA LEU A 251 -18.78 -16.83 11.21
C LEU A 251 -17.96 -18.01 10.67
N SER A 252 -18.36 -18.52 9.50
CA SER A 252 -17.61 -19.50 8.74
C SER A 252 -16.55 -18.83 7.83
N GLU A 253 -15.60 -19.61 7.33
CA GLU A 253 -14.64 -19.13 6.31
C GLU A 253 -15.35 -18.65 5.04
N GLN A 254 -16.46 -19.29 4.68
CA GLN A 254 -17.29 -18.89 3.54
C GLN A 254 -17.88 -17.48 3.74
N ASP A 255 -18.35 -17.14 4.94
CA ASP A 255 -18.87 -15.81 5.24
C ASP A 255 -17.80 -14.72 5.00
N TYR A 256 -16.53 -14.98 5.42
CA TYR A 256 -15.43 -14.06 5.16
C TYR A 256 -15.08 -13.95 3.68
N THR A 257 -15.07 -15.04 2.96
CA THR A 257 -14.77 -15.08 1.53
C THR A 257 -15.84 -14.36 0.71
N ASP A 258 -17.11 -14.61 0.98
CA ASP A 258 -18.23 -13.96 0.30
C ASP A 258 -18.26 -12.46 0.59
N PHE A 259 -17.96 -12.08 1.83
CA PHE A 259 -17.85 -10.68 2.20
C PHE A 259 -16.67 -9.99 1.49
N TYR A 260 -15.50 -10.64 1.41
CA TYR A 260 -14.35 -10.13 0.68
C TYR A 260 -14.69 -9.85 -0.79
N ARG A 261 -15.31 -10.84 -1.46
CA ARG A 261 -15.73 -10.71 -2.86
C ARG A 261 -16.72 -9.56 -3.05
N HIS A 262 -17.65 -9.42 -2.10
CA HIS A 262 -18.65 -8.35 -2.14
C HIS A 262 -18.03 -6.95 -2.03
N ILE A 263 -17.10 -6.72 -1.08
CA ILE A 263 -16.53 -5.39 -0.85
C ILE A 263 -15.46 -4.98 -1.85
N THR A 264 -14.77 -5.96 -2.47
CA THR A 264 -13.67 -5.73 -3.41
C THR A 264 -14.07 -5.85 -4.86
N GLY A 265 -15.12 -6.62 -5.16
CA GLY A 265 -15.45 -7.05 -6.52
C GLY A 265 -14.48 -8.08 -7.09
N ASP A 266 -13.53 -8.59 -6.29
CA ASP A 266 -12.59 -9.63 -6.69
C ASP A 266 -13.32 -10.99 -6.70
N LEU A 267 -13.09 -11.78 -7.74
CA LEU A 267 -13.67 -13.12 -7.87
C LEU A 267 -12.83 -14.21 -7.22
N THR A 268 -11.59 -13.87 -6.82
CA THR A 268 -10.68 -14.80 -6.15
C THR A 268 -10.89 -14.76 -4.63
N ASP A 269 -10.44 -15.80 -3.94
CA ASP A 269 -10.49 -15.87 -2.49
C ASP A 269 -9.36 -15.03 -1.88
N PRO A 270 -9.56 -14.45 -0.70
CA PRO A 270 -8.48 -13.79 0.01
C PRO A 270 -7.43 -14.82 0.46
N LEU A 271 -6.16 -14.44 0.43
CA LEU A 271 -5.06 -15.28 0.93
C LEU A 271 -5.14 -15.46 2.45
N ALA A 272 -5.46 -14.38 3.16
CA ALA A 272 -5.61 -14.38 4.62
C ALA A 272 -6.52 -13.22 5.06
N TRP A 273 -7.03 -13.28 6.29
CA TRP A 273 -7.82 -12.20 6.87
C TRP A 273 -7.56 -12.03 8.37
N LEU A 274 -7.85 -10.82 8.83
CA LEU A 274 -7.82 -10.41 10.21
C LEU A 274 -9.18 -9.86 10.61
N HIS A 275 -9.86 -10.49 11.58
CA HIS A 275 -11.03 -9.94 12.22
C HIS A 275 -10.70 -9.67 13.69
N SER A 276 -10.78 -8.40 14.14
CA SER A 276 -10.40 -8.03 15.51
C SER A 276 -11.27 -6.88 16.02
N LYS A 277 -11.95 -7.11 17.13
CA LYS A 277 -12.60 -6.06 17.91
C LYS A 277 -11.60 -5.55 18.95
N ILE A 278 -11.42 -4.25 19.01
CA ILE A 278 -10.58 -3.54 19.96
C ILE A 278 -11.49 -2.78 20.92
N GLU A 279 -11.36 -3.10 22.20
CA GLU A 279 -12.09 -2.47 23.29
C GLU A 279 -11.09 -1.78 24.22
N GLY A 280 -11.30 -0.52 24.54
CA GLY A 280 -10.41 0.27 25.38
C GLY A 280 -10.80 1.75 25.39
N THR A 281 -9.80 2.64 25.36
CA THR A 281 -10.04 4.09 25.27
C THR A 281 -10.80 4.47 24.00
N TYR A 282 -10.56 3.72 22.92
CA TYR A 282 -11.28 3.85 21.65
C TYR A 282 -11.78 2.47 21.22
N GLU A 283 -13.05 2.41 20.84
CA GLU A 283 -13.68 1.17 20.38
C GLU A 283 -13.77 1.15 18.85
N TYR A 284 -13.21 0.10 18.25
CA TYR A 284 -13.28 -0.12 16.80
C TYR A 284 -13.08 -1.58 16.43
N THR A 285 -13.59 -1.94 15.27
CA THR A 285 -13.43 -3.28 14.69
C THR A 285 -12.61 -3.20 13.41
N LEU A 286 -11.70 -4.12 13.24
CA LEU A 286 -10.91 -4.35 12.02
C LEU A 286 -11.37 -5.64 11.38
N LEU A 287 -11.77 -5.59 10.12
CA LEU A 287 -11.93 -6.74 9.25
C LEU A 287 -11.12 -6.48 7.98
N LEU A 288 -9.88 -6.97 7.98
CA LEU A 288 -8.90 -6.71 6.93
C LEU A 288 -8.52 -8.01 6.22
N PHE A 289 -8.32 -7.93 4.92
CA PHE A 289 -8.01 -9.04 4.04
C PHE A 289 -6.71 -8.78 3.28
N ILE A 290 -5.96 -9.85 3.08
CA ILE A 290 -4.82 -9.88 2.15
C ILE A 290 -5.32 -10.55 0.87
N PRO A 291 -5.34 -9.88 -0.28
CA PRO A 291 -5.70 -10.48 -1.56
C PRO A 291 -4.74 -11.62 -1.93
N SER A 292 -5.21 -12.58 -2.74
CA SER A 292 -4.34 -13.63 -3.29
C SER A 292 -3.56 -13.19 -4.53
N ARG A 293 -3.97 -12.09 -5.16
CA ARG A 293 -3.30 -11.49 -6.33
C ARG A 293 -3.18 -9.98 -6.17
N ALA A 294 -2.17 -9.41 -6.79
CA ALA A 294 -1.98 -7.97 -6.81
C ALA A 294 -3.14 -7.28 -7.55
N PRO A 295 -3.86 -6.34 -6.92
CA PRO A 295 -4.85 -5.53 -7.60
C PRO A 295 -4.20 -4.74 -8.73
N PHE A 296 -4.93 -4.54 -9.84
CA PHE A 296 -4.41 -3.80 -11.01
C PHE A 296 -4.01 -2.34 -10.68
N ASP A 297 -4.59 -1.78 -9.64
CA ASP A 297 -4.36 -0.42 -9.18
C ASP A 297 -3.23 -0.28 -8.15
N LEU A 298 -2.56 -1.38 -7.79
CA LEU A 298 -1.51 -1.42 -6.76
C LEU A 298 -0.39 -0.40 -6.98
N TRP A 299 -0.06 -0.15 -8.25
CA TRP A 299 1.03 0.75 -8.66
C TRP A 299 0.55 2.14 -9.06
N ILE A 300 -0.76 2.42 -8.96
CA ILE A 300 -1.33 3.73 -9.26
C ILE A 300 -1.32 4.60 -7.99
N PRO A 301 -0.56 5.72 -7.94
CA PRO A 301 -0.34 6.47 -6.71
C PRO A 301 -1.59 7.07 -6.07
N GLN A 302 -2.68 7.24 -6.83
CA GLN A 302 -3.92 7.90 -6.41
C GLN A 302 -5.14 6.97 -6.43
N ALA A 303 -4.96 5.68 -6.70
CA ALA A 303 -6.05 4.72 -6.60
C ALA A 303 -6.54 4.63 -5.15
N GLY A 304 -7.85 4.55 -4.96
CA GLY A 304 -8.46 4.30 -3.65
C GLY A 304 -7.89 3.00 -3.05
N ARG A 305 -7.53 3.02 -1.78
CA ARG A 305 -6.70 1.95 -1.17
C ARG A 305 -7.48 0.81 -0.56
N GLY A 306 -8.75 0.67 -0.91
CA GLY A 306 -9.54 -0.50 -0.59
C GLY A 306 -9.80 -0.80 0.89
N VAL A 307 -9.36 0.02 1.83
CA VAL A 307 -9.80 -0.02 3.22
C VAL A 307 -10.87 1.03 3.42
N LYS A 308 -12.08 0.57 3.72
CA LYS A 308 -13.26 1.40 3.89
C LYS A 308 -13.44 1.75 5.36
N LEU A 309 -13.49 3.05 5.67
CA LEU A 309 -13.82 3.53 7.00
C LEU A 309 -15.32 3.64 7.16
N HIS A 310 -15.82 3.00 8.20
CA HIS A 310 -17.21 3.15 8.66
C HIS A 310 -17.21 3.77 10.05
N ILE A 311 -18.26 4.49 10.33
CA ILE A 311 -18.58 4.94 11.68
C ILE A 311 -19.98 4.48 11.99
N ARG A 312 -20.09 3.57 12.98
CA ARG A 312 -21.36 2.94 13.34
C ARG A 312 -22.06 2.35 12.12
N ARG A 313 -21.30 1.59 11.29
CA ARG A 313 -21.76 0.89 10.08
C ARG A 313 -22.13 1.78 8.89
N VAL A 314 -22.01 3.11 9.01
CA VAL A 314 -22.18 4.04 7.90
C VAL A 314 -20.84 4.33 7.26
N PHE A 315 -20.76 4.15 5.93
CA PHE A 315 -19.55 4.46 5.17
C PHE A 315 -19.23 5.96 5.24
N VAL A 316 -17.99 6.27 5.53
CA VAL A 316 -17.47 7.63 5.63
C VAL A 316 -16.54 7.95 4.49
N LEU A 317 -15.50 7.13 4.31
CA LEU A 317 -14.52 7.33 3.24
C LEU A 317 -13.80 6.02 2.91
N GLU A 318 -13.21 5.99 1.73
CA GLU A 318 -12.21 5.01 1.35
C GLU A 318 -10.82 5.55 1.65
N ASP A 319 -9.95 4.72 2.22
CA ASP A 319 -8.66 5.16 2.77
C ASP A 319 -7.76 5.79 1.71
N SER A 320 -7.37 7.02 1.94
CA SER A 320 -6.40 7.78 1.15
C SER A 320 -4.97 7.71 1.72
N GLY A 321 -4.66 6.75 2.58
CA GLY A 321 -3.36 6.57 3.25
C GLY A 321 -3.29 7.04 4.70
N GLN A 322 -4.45 7.38 5.28
CA GLN A 322 -4.52 7.80 6.69
C GLN A 322 -4.65 6.59 7.64
N LEU A 323 -5.31 5.52 7.20
CA LEU A 323 -5.62 4.35 8.03
C LEU A 323 -4.54 3.26 7.99
N LEU A 324 -3.80 3.15 6.88
CA LEU A 324 -2.67 2.25 6.71
C LEU A 324 -1.50 2.96 5.99
N PRO A 325 -0.24 2.57 6.27
CA PRO A 325 0.91 3.08 5.54
C PRO A 325 0.94 2.61 4.07
N GLN A 326 1.74 3.30 3.25
CA GLN A 326 1.79 3.06 1.80
C GLN A 326 2.22 1.64 1.45
N TYR A 327 3.16 1.09 2.18
CA TYR A 327 3.68 -0.27 1.96
C TYR A 327 2.66 -1.39 2.28
N LEU A 328 1.51 -1.05 2.87
CA LEU A 328 0.38 -1.96 3.09
C LEU A 328 -0.84 -1.64 2.19
N ARG A 329 -0.65 -0.90 1.10
CA ARG A 329 -1.73 -0.48 0.18
C ARG A 329 -2.45 -1.63 -0.53
N PHE A 330 -1.91 -2.85 -0.46
CA PHE A 330 -2.58 -4.06 -0.96
C PHE A 330 -3.68 -4.56 -0.03
N VAL A 331 -3.71 -4.13 1.23
CA VAL A 331 -4.74 -4.56 2.20
C VAL A 331 -6.10 -4.03 1.79
N ARG A 332 -7.10 -4.86 1.90
CA ARG A 332 -8.51 -4.54 1.64
C ARG A 332 -9.33 -4.77 2.89
N GLY A 333 -10.52 -4.16 2.98
CA GLY A 333 -11.41 -4.44 4.11
C GLY A 333 -12.11 -3.24 4.70
N VAL A 334 -12.49 -3.41 5.97
CA VAL A 334 -13.30 -2.44 6.72
C VAL A 334 -12.66 -2.14 8.07
N ILE A 335 -12.67 -0.86 8.42
CA ILE A 335 -12.45 -0.37 9.78
C ILE A 335 -13.73 0.34 10.21
N ASP A 336 -14.35 -0.10 11.31
CA ASP A 336 -15.55 0.51 11.85
C ASP A 336 -15.29 0.99 13.28
N SER A 337 -15.49 2.29 13.54
CA SER A 337 -15.26 2.90 14.84
C SER A 337 -16.52 3.59 15.35
N ALA A 338 -16.83 3.44 16.64
CA ALA A 338 -17.89 4.18 17.30
C ALA A 338 -17.45 5.58 17.77
N ASP A 339 -16.15 5.77 18.01
CA ASP A 339 -15.59 6.90 18.78
C ASP A 339 -14.77 7.89 17.95
N LEU A 340 -14.69 7.72 16.62
CA LEU A 340 -13.94 8.65 15.78
C LEU A 340 -14.58 10.05 15.79
N PRO A 341 -13.84 11.10 16.18
CA PRO A 341 -14.30 12.45 16.07
C PRO A 341 -14.39 12.83 14.58
N LEU A 342 -15.59 13.08 14.12
CA LEU A 342 -15.86 13.59 12.79
C LEU A 342 -15.94 15.11 12.80
N ASN A 343 -15.55 15.74 11.71
CA ASN A 343 -15.97 17.10 11.41
C ASN A 343 -17.45 17.11 10.95
N VAL A 344 -17.98 18.28 10.69
CA VAL A 344 -19.39 18.47 10.30
C VAL A 344 -19.71 17.77 8.98
N SER A 345 -18.75 17.70 8.04
CA SER A 345 -18.88 17.01 6.75
C SER A 345 -18.65 15.49 6.84
N ARG A 346 -18.38 14.97 8.03
CA ARG A 346 -17.95 13.58 8.27
C ARG A 346 -16.67 13.18 7.52
N GLU A 347 -15.84 14.16 7.17
CA GLU A 347 -14.49 13.90 6.70
C GLU A 347 -13.56 13.72 7.91
N LEU A 348 -12.51 12.92 7.74
CA LEU A 348 -11.54 12.71 8.82
C LEU A 348 -10.85 14.02 9.20
N LEU A 349 -10.75 14.29 10.49
CA LEU A 349 -9.90 15.34 11.01
C LEU A 349 -8.43 14.96 10.80
N GLN A 350 -7.74 15.70 9.95
CA GLN A 350 -6.29 15.55 9.78
C GLN A 350 -5.60 15.75 11.15
N GLY A 351 -4.67 14.83 11.49
CA GLY A 351 -3.92 14.89 12.75
C GLY A 351 -4.70 14.43 13.99
N SER A 352 -5.76 13.64 13.82
CA SER A 352 -6.48 13.03 14.95
C SER A 352 -5.65 11.91 15.60
N ARG A 353 -5.39 12.03 16.91
CA ARG A 353 -4.70 10.98 17.70
C ARG A 353 -5.42 9.63 17.66
N VAL A 354 -6.72 9.63 17.44
CA VAL A 354 -7.52 8.40 17.32
C VAL A 354 -7.18 7.69 16.02
N VAL A 355 -7.10 8.43 14.90
CA VAL A 355 -6.71 7.91 13.59
C VAL A 355 -5.29 7.34 13.64
N ASP A 356 -4.34 8.07 14.26
CA ASP A 356 -2.96 7.60 14.42
C ASP A 356 -2.88 6.31 15.24
N ASN A 357 -3.71 6.20 16.29
CA ASN A 357 -3.80 4.99 17.11
C ASN A 357 -4.36 3.81 16.31
N ILE A 358 -5.45 4.02 15.56
CA ILE A 358 -6.05 3.00 14.68
C ILE A 358 -5.02 2.55 13.65
N ARG A 359 -4.35 3.50 12.97
CA ARG A 359 -3.30 3.22 11.97
C ARG A 359 -2.18 2.36 12.56
N SER A 360 -1.61 2.78 13.70
CA SER A 360 -0.52 2.05 14.36
C SER A 360 -0.92 0.62 14.75
N ASN A 361 -2.13 0.46 15.30
CA ASN A 361 -2.64 -0.85 15.70
C ASN A 361 -2.97 -1.75 14.49
N ALA A 362 -3.63 -1.21 13.48
CA ALA A 362 -3.95 -1.95 12.25
C ALA A 362 -2.66 -2.43 11.57
N THR A 363 -1.65 -1.55 11.44
CA THR A 363 -0.34 -1.89 10.89
C THR A 363 0.30 -3.05 11.64
N LYS A 364 0.41 -2.98 12.97
CA LYS A 364 1.00 -4.06 13.78
C LYS A 364 0.24 -5.38 13.65
N LYS A 365 -1.09 -5.33 13.58
CA LYS A 365 -1.91 -6.54 13.42
C LYS A 365 -1.75 -7.17 12.03
N VAL A 366 -1.63 -6.35 10.97
CA VAL A 366 -1.36 -6.85 9.61
C VAL A 366 0.03 -7.49 9.54
N LEU A 367 1.06 -6.83 10.07
CA LEU A 367 2.42 -7.40 10.10
C LEU A 367 2.45 -8.72 10.89
N ARG A 368 1.73 -8.79 12.00
CA ARG A 368 1.61 -10.03 12.77
C ARG A 368 0.86 -11.13 11.98
N LEU A 369 -0.22 -10.80 11.28
CA LEU A 369 -0.92 -11.75 10.40
C LEU A 369 0.04 -12.32 9.36
N LEU A 370 0.84 -11.46 8.71
CA LEU A 370 1.84 -11.91 7.73
C LEU A 370 2.92 -12.78 8.35
N ALA A 371 3.37 -12.48 9.59
CA ALA A 371 4.31 -13.32 10.32
C ALA A 371 3.71 -14.69 10.68
N ASP A 372 2.46 -14.72 11.14
CA ASP A 372 1.73 -15.96 11.42
C ASP A 372 1.56 -16.82 10.13
N VAL A 373 1.27 -16.21 8.97
CA VAL A 373 1.20 -16.92 7.68
C VAL A 373 2.58 -17.43 7.27
N ALA A 374 3.64 -16.62 7.42
CA ALA A 374 5.00 -17.02 7.07
C ALA A 374 5.50 -18.23 7.89
N GLU A 375 5.10 -18.31 9.15
CA GLU A 375 5.50 -19.40 10.06
C GLU A 375 4.65 -20.67 9.83
N LYS A 376 3.32 -20.52 9.68
CA LYS A 376 2.39 -21.66 9.69
C LYS A 376 2.05 -22.18 8.31
N GLU A 377 2.11 -21.33 7.29
CA GLU A 377 1.65 -21.59 5.92
C GLU A 377 2.68 -21.08 4.89
N PRO A 378 3.91 -21.63 4.87
CA PRO A 378 5.03 -21.09 4.07
C PRO A 378 4.73 -21.03 2.56
N GLU A 379 3.94 -21.95 2.01
CA GLU A 379 3.53 -21.94 0.60
C GLU A 379 2.60 -20.74 0.30
N LYS A 380 1.67 -20.44 1.19
CA LYS A 380 0.84 -19.23 1.06
C LYS A 380 1.68 -17.96 1.17
N TYR A 381 2.67 -17.98 2.09
CA TYR A 381 3.56 -16.84 2.22
C TYR A 381 4.43 -16.63 0.98
N ALA A 382 4.89 -17.69 0.33
CA ALA A 382 5.60 -17.61 -0.94
C ALA A 382 4.73 -16.99 -2.04
N ALA A 383 3.44 -17.39 -2.14
CA ALA A 383 2.48 -16.77 -3.05
C ALA A 383 2.26 -15.28 -2.73
N PHE A 384 2.11 -14.93 -1.45
CA PHE A 384 2.05 -13.54 -1.00
C PHE A 384 3.29 -12.74 -1.40
N TRP A 385 4.47 -13.31 -1.16
CA TRP A 385 5.74 -12.64 -1.45
C TRP A 385 5.93 -12.32 -2.92
N LYS A 386 5.51 -13.23 -3.79
CA LYS A 386 5.55 -13.04 -5.24
C LYS A 386 4.73 -11.84 -5.72
N GLU A 387 3.55 -11.63 -5.12
CA GLU A 387 2.62 -10.57 -5.50
C GLU A 387 2.95 -9.22 -4.82
N PHE A 388 3.37 -9.26 -3.55
CA PHE A 388 3.43 -8.08 -2.69
C PHE A 388 4.80 -7.81 -2.07
N GLY A 389 5.78 -8.68 -2.28
CA GLY A 389 7.11 -8.55 -1.67
C GLY A 389 7.80 -7.23 -2.00
N ALA A 390 7.70 -6.76 -3.24
CA ALA A 390 8.25 -5.48 -3.65
C ALA A 390 7.64 -4.30 -2.88
N VAL A 391 6.31 -4.31 -2.73
CA VAL A 391 5.59 -3.26 -1.98
C VAL A 391 5.92 -3.32 -0.49
N LEU A 392 6.02 -4.51 0.10
CA LEU A 392 6.36 -4.68 1.51
C LEU A 392 7.77 -4.15 1.84
N LYS A 393 8.73 -4.31 0.93
CA LYS A 393 10.09 -3.78 1.06
C LYS A 393 10.15 -2.26 1.26
N GLU A 394 9.20 -1.51 0.67
CA GLU A 394 9.09 -0.06 0.84
C GLU A 394 8.94 0.34 2.31
N GLY A 395 8.34 -0.53 3.12
CA GLY A 395 8.12 -0.30 4.56
C GLY A 395 9.39 -0.08 5.37
N LEU A 396 10.53 -0.62 4.94
CA LEU A 396 11.81 -0.38 5.62
C LEU A 396 12.24 1.10 5.59
N ALA A 397 11.86 1.83 4.55
CA ALA A 397 12.15 3.25 4.39
C ALA A 397 11.02 4.14 4.95
N GLU A 398 9.78 3.64 4.95
CA GLU A 398 8.59 4.41 5.36
C GLU A 398 8.31 4.30 6.87
N ASP A 399 8.46 3.11 7.46
CA ASP A 399 8.01 2.80 8.83
C ASP A 399 9.17 2.37 9.73
N PHE A 400 9.90 3.36 10.25
CA PHE A 400 11.03 3.12 11.15
C PHE A 400 10.62 2.43 12.46
N GLY A 401 9.36 2.63 12.90
CA GLY A 401 8.86 2.04 14.15
C GLY A 401 8.62 0.53 14.09
N ASN A 402 8.36 -0.01 12.90
CA ASN A 402 8.11 -1.43 12.67
C ASN A 402 9.19 -2.10 11.80
N ARG A 403 10.35 -1.44 11.61
CA ARG A 403 11.42 -1.91 10.72
C ARG A 403 11.87 -3.33 11.02
N ASP A 404 12.06 -3.67 12.29
CA ASP A 404 12.50 -5.01 12.69
C ASP A 404 11.46 -6.09 12.37
N GLU A 405 10.17 -5.77 12.55
CA GLU A 405 9.09 -6.70 12.21
C GLU A 405 8.98 -6.87 10.68
N ILE A 406 9.15 -5.79 9.91
CA ILE A 406 9.19 -5.85 8.45
C ILE A 406 10.39 -6.67 7.98
N ALA A 407 11.58 -6.47 8.58
CA ALA A 407 12.80 -7.18 8.22
C ALA A 407 12.66 -8.72 8.36
N LYS A 408 11.94 -9.21 9.38
CA LYS A 408 11.63 -10.64 9.56
C LYS A 408 10.77 -11.22 8.44
N LEU A 409 9.97 -10.38 7.79
CA LEU A 409 9.06 -10.76 6.72
C LEU A 409 9.74 -10.82 5.35
N LEU A 410 10.91 -10.22 5.18
CA LEU A 410 11.59 -10.17 3.88
C LEU A 410 12.03 -11.56 3.43
N ARG A 411 12.02 -11.76 2.12
CA ARG A 411 12.57 -12.95 1.45
C ARG A 411 13.53 -12.54 0.37
N PHE A 412 14.58 -13.32 0.23
CA PHE A 412 15.67 -13.11 -0.74
C PHE A 412 16.00 -14.42 -1.43
N THR A 413 16.58 -14.34 -2.61
CA THR A 413 17.33 -15.44 -3.20
C THR A 413 18.74 -15.40 -2.65
N SER A 414 19.38 -16.56 -2.47
CA SER A 414 20.76 -16.62 -2.03
C SER A 414 21.60 -17.59 -2.91
N THR A 415 22.89 -17.64 -2.64
CA THR A 415 23.79 -18.60 -3.30
C THR A 415 23.51 -20.05 -2.95
N THR A 416 22.70 -20.31 -1.92
CA THR A 416 22.28 -21.65 -1.48
C THR A 416 20.85 -22.00 -1.87
N SER A 417 20.06 -21.03 -2.40
CA SER A 417 18.70 -21.28 -2.87
C SER A 417 18.68 -22.32 -4.00
N ALA A 418 17.74 -23.26 -3.92
CA ALA A 418 17.58 -24.31 -4.91
C ALA A 418 16.91 -23.81 -6.21
N SER A 419 16.18 -22.70 -6.14
CA SER A 419 15.47 -22.07 -7.24
C SER A 419 15.80 -20.59 -7.36
N ASP A 420 15.23 -19.93 -8.36
CA ASP A 420 15.35 -18.48 -8.55
C ASP A 420 14.32 -17.68 -7.70
N GLU A 421 13.39 -18.37 -7.06
CA GLU A 421 12.39 -17.76 -6.20
C GLU A 421 13.00 -17.29 -4.87
N PRO A 422 12.59 -16.11 -4.37
CA PRO A 422 13.06 -15.60 -3.07
C PRO A 422 12.44 -16.41 -1.92
N ASP A 423 13.21 -17.31 -1.34
CA ASP A 423 12.78 -18.25 -0.30
C ASP A 423 13.52 -18.07 1.06
N VAL A 424 14.62 -17.33 1.08
CA VAL A 424 15.48 -17.17 2.25
C VAL A 424 15.06 -15.94 3.07
N SER A 425 14.68 -16.16 4.33
CA SER A 425 14.54 -15.06 5.29
C SER A 425 15.90 -14.65 5.88
N LEU A 426 15.99 -13.46 6.47
CA LEU A 426 17.20 -13.03 7.18
C LEU A 426 17.47 -13.91 8.41
N ALA A 427 16.44 -14.43 9.07
CA ALA A 427 16.57 -15.35 10.20
C ALA A 427 17.15 -16.71 9.75
N ASP A 428 16.69 -17.24 8.60
CA ASP A 428 17.24 -18.46 8.03
C ASP A 428 18.71 -18.29 7.65
N TYR A 429 19.06 -17.13 7.05
CA TYR A 429 20.45 -16.81 6.74
C TYR A 429 21.31 -16.81 8.00
N VAL A 430 20.88 -16.07 9.05
CA VAL A 430 21.63 -15.99 10.33
C VAL A 430 21.79 -17.36 10.97
N SER A 431 20.77 -18.21 10.90
CA SER A 431 20.83 -19.58 11.46
C SER A 431 21.86 -20.48 10.75
N ARG A 432 22.20 -20.19 9.48
CA ARG A 432 23.17 -20.92 8.65
C ARG A 432 24.55 -20.27 8.60
N MET A 433 24.74 -19.12 9.27
CA MET A 433 26.03 -18.45 9.31
C MET A 433 27.11 -19.37 9.90
N LYS A 434 28.32 -19.25 9.37
CA LYS A 434 29.48 -19.99 9.89
C LYS A 434 29.94 -19.44 11.23
N GLU A 435 30.56 -20.30 12.03
CA GLU A 435 31.23 -19.89 13.26
C GLU A 435 32.29 -18.82 12.91
N GLY A 436 32.29 -17.72 13.65
CA GLY A 436 33.16 -16.56 13.41
C GLY A 436 32.59 -15.53 12.43
N GLN A 437 31.60 -15.86 11.59
CA GLN A 437 31.03 -14.92 10.62
C GLN A 437 30.34 -13.73 11.34
N GLN A 438 30.75 -12.49 10.97
CA GLN A 438 30.24 -11.27 11.61
C GLN A 438 29.15 -10.56 10.80
N HIS A 439 29.08 -10.81 9.47
CA HIS A 439 28.27 -10.04 8.55
C HIS A 439 27.28 -10.91 7.79
N ILE A 440 26.11 -10.32 7.45
CA ILE A 440 25.20 -10.84 6.43
C ILE A 440 25.69 -10.30 5.10
N TYR A 441 26.20 -11.18 4.24
CA TYR A 441 26.74 -10.79 2.95
C TYR A 441 25.67 -10.71 1.88
N TYR A 442 25.73 -9.67 1.06
CA TYR A 442 24.83 -9.49 -0.08
C TYR A 442 25.60 -9.04 -1.33
N LEU A 443 25.03 -9.39 -2.49
CA LEU A 443 25.49 -8.92 -3.79
C LEU A 443 24.31 -8.30 -4.54
N MET A 444 24.47 -7.05 -4.96
CA MET A 444 23.52 -6.37 -5.84
C MET A 444 23.96 -6.51 -7.28
N ALA A 445 23.02 -6.80 -8.18
CA ALA A 445 23.28 -6.93 -9.61
C ALA A 445 22.08 -6.48 -10.45
N PRO A 446 22.25 -6.24 -11.76
CA PRO A 446 21.15 -5.86 -12.66
C PRO A 446 20.02 -6.90 -12.79
N GLY A 447 20.29 -8.13 -12.36
CA GLY A 447 19.38 -9.25 -12.38
C GLY A 447 20.01 -10.48 -11.76
N LEU A 448 19.20 -11.47 -11.42
CA LEU A 448 19.61 -12.67 -10.69
C LEU A 448 20.66 -13.50 -11.47
N ALA A 449 20.55 -13.61 -12.80
CA ALA A 449 21.52 -14.30 -13.63
C ALA A 449 22.91 -13.65 -13.54
N ALA A 450 22.99 -12.32 -13.60
CA ALA A 450 24.22 -11.56 -13.45
C ALA A 450 24.78 -11.71 -12.01
N ALA A 451 23.92 -11.67 -10.99
CA ALA A 451 24.33 -11.93 -9.61
C ALA A 451 24.98 -13.30 -9.46
N LYS A 452 24.33 -14.35 -9.97
CA LYS A 452 24.84 -15.73 -9.90
C LYS A 452 26.15 -15.93 -10.65
N ALA A 453 26.40 -15.20 -11.75
CA ALA A 453 27.63 -15.29 -12.55
C ALA A 453 28.76 -14.37 -12.04
N SER A 454 28.54 -13.61 -10.99
CA SER A 454 29.47 -12.57 -10.53
C SER A 454 30.78 -13.13 -9.97
N PRO A 455 31.94 -12.60 -10.38
CA PRO A 455 33.26 -12.92 -9.80
C PRO A 455 33.38 -12.65 -8.31
N HIS A 456 32.59 -11.70 -7.80
CA HIS A 456 32.60 -11.37 -6.37
C HIS A 456 32.17 -12.51 -5.46
N LEU A 457 31.49 -13.53 -6.01
CA LEU A 457 31.05 -14.71 -5.25
C LEU A 457 32.11 -15.83 -5.14
N GLU A 458 33.22 -15.76 -5.89
CA GLU A 458 34.14 -16.88 -6.03
C GLU A 458 34.73 -17.32 -4.69
N ALA A 459 35.30 -16.40 -3.90
CA ALA A 459 35.83 -16.72 -2.56
C ALA A 459 34.74 -17.20 -1.59
N PHE A 460 33.58 -16.59 -1.61
CA PHE A 460 32.46 -16.95 -0.76
C PHE A 460 31.98 -18.38 -1.06
N ARG A 461 31.88 -18.74 -2.33
CA ARG A 461 31.56 -20.11 -2.76
C ARG A 461 32.64 -21.10 -2.34
N LYS A 462 33.92 -20.77 -2.53
CA LYS A 462 35.04 -21.60 -2.10
C LYS A 462 35.01 -21.88 -0.60
N LYS A 463 34.70 -20.84 0.18
CA LYS A 463 34.59 -20.95 1.64
C LYS A 463 33.22 -21.47 2.10
N GLY A 464 32.27 -21.69 1.18
CA GLY A 464 30.90 -22.13 1.48
C GLY A 464 30.14 -21.13 2.36
N ILE A 465 30.37 -19.82 2.15
CA ILE A 465 29.64 -18.73 2.81
C ILE A 465 28.46 -18.36 1.94
N GLU A 466 27.29 -18.30 2.54
CA GLU A 466 26.07 -17.87 1.86
C GLU A 466 26.10 -16.37 1.58
N VAL A 467 25.61 -15.95 0.40
CA VAL A 467 25.47 -14.56 0.00
C VAL A 467 24.05 -14.34 -0.53
N LEU A 468 23.37 -13.31 -0.03
CA LEU A 468 22.06 -12.88 -0.54
C LEU A 468 22.24 -12.24 -1.92
N LEU A 469 21.38 -12.61 -2.86
CA LEU A 469 21.40 -12.13 -4.24
C LEU A 469 20.26 -11.12 -4.42
N LEU A 470 20.61 -9.85 -4.57
CA LEU A 470 19.68 -8.73 -4.73
C LEU A 470 19.69 -8.35 -6.23
N GLY A 471 18.76 -8.92 -6.96
CA GLY A 471 18.71 -8.84 -8.43
C GLY A 471 17.42 -8.22 -8.96
N ASP A 472 16.77 -7.31 -8.20
CA ASP A 472 15.60 -6.64 -8.70
C ASP A 472 15.98 -5.60 -9.77
N GLY A 473 15.46 -5.74 -10.97
CA GLY A 473 15.65 -4.76 -12.06
C GLY A 473 15.05 -3.38 -11.72
N GLU A 474 14.18 -3.27 -10.73
CA GLU A 474 13.45 -2.06 -10.35
C GLU A 474 14.16 -1.23 -9.28
N GLY A 475 15.12 -1.81 -8.55
CA GLY A 475 16.00 -1.13 -7.59
C GLY A 475 15.40 -0.83 -6.22
N ILE A 476 14.35 -1.52 -5.86
CA ILE A 476 13.78 -1.49 -4.51
C ILE A 476 14.81 -2.03 -3.50
N ASP A 477 15.60 -3.02 -3.89
CA ASP A 477 16.65 -3.61 -3.07
C ASP A 477 17.73 -2.61 -2.63
N ASN A 478 17.97 -1.54 -3.41
CA ASN A 478 18.85 -0.44 -3.00
C ASN A 478 18.35 0.24 -1.73
N TRP A 479 17.02 0.43 -1.63
CA TRP A 479 16.40 1.02 -0.45
C TRP A 479 16.41 0.06 0.74
N VAL A 480 16.30 -1.26 0.48
CA VAL A 480 16.42 -2.30 1.51
C VAL A 480 17.75 -2.18 2.21
N VAL A 481 18.87 -2.24 1.48
CA VAL A 481 20.21 -2.20 2.09
C VAL A 481 20.57 -0.84 2.67
N ALA A 482 20.07 0.26 2.10
CA ALA A 482 20.27 1.60 2.65
C ALA A 482 19.51 1.81 3.98
N SER A 483 18.33 1.18 4.12
CA SER A 483 17.46 1.31 5.29
C SER A 483 17.75 0.26 6.35
N LEU A 484 18.05 -0.99 5.96
CA LEU A 484 18.34 -2.09 6.84
C LEU A 484 19.86 -2.30 6.95
N ARG A 485 20.46 -1.68 7.96
CA ARG A 485 21.93 -1.75 8.17
C ARG A 485 22.38 -2.99 8.91
N GLU A 486 21.50 -3.54 9.73
CA GLU A 486 21.78 -4.72 10.55
C GLU A 486 20.51 -5.53 10.81
N PHE A 487 20.65 -6.80 11.08
CA PHE A 487 19.61 -7.71 11.52
C PHE A 487 20.19 -8.67 12.55
N ASP A 488 19.54 -8.81 13.70
CA ASP A 488 19.98 -9.66 14.83
C ASP A 488 21.45 -9.41 15.24
N GLY A 489 21.85 -8.12 15.29
CA GLY A 489 23.20 -7.69 15.64
C GLY A 489 24.26 -7.97 14.56
N LYS A 490 23.89 -8.46 13.38
CA LYS A 490 24.76 -8.71 12.25
C LYS A 490 24.57 -7.63 11.19
N ARG A 491 25.66 -6.96 10.78
CA ARG A 491 25.62 -5.92 9.75
C ARG A 491 25.47 -6.52 8.37
N LEU A 492 24.72 -5.85 7.50
CA LEU A 492 24.68 -6.17 6.07
C LEU A 492 25.92 -5.58 5.39
N GLN A 493 26.63 -6.41 4.61
CA GLN A 493 27.87 -6.02 3.90
C GLN A 493 27.84 -6.45 2.44
N SER A 494 28.12 -5.49 1.54
CA SER A 494 28.25 -5.80 0.11
C SER A 494 29.53 -6.55 -0.18
N VAL A 495 29.44 -7.67 -0.93
CA VAL A 495 30.62 -8.42 -1.39
C VAL A 495 31.35 -7.72 -2.55
N ALA A 496 30.74 -6.70 -3.15
CA ALA A 496 31.34 -5.88 -4.21
C ALA A 496 32.08 -4.63 -3.69
N GLN A 497 32.19 -4.50 -2.36
CA GLN A 497 32.80 -3.33 -1.70
C GLN A 497 33.94 -3.74 -0.78
N GLY A 498 34.92 -2.87 -0.58
CA GLY A 498 36.06 -3.12 0.29
C GLY A 498 37.07 -4.11 -0.32
N SER A 499 37.99 -4.63 0.51
CA SER A 499 39.05 -5.55 0.08
C SER A 499 38.54 -6.97 -0.23
N GLY A 500 37.32 -7.34 0.19
CA GLY A 500 36.82 -8.72 0.10
C GLY A 500 37.52 -9.68 1.03
N ASP A 501 38.33 -9.16 1.91
CA ASP A 501 38.98 -9.95 2.95
C ASP A 501 37.94 -10.45 3.95
N LEU A 502 38.13 -11.67 4.40
CA LEU A 502 37.31 -12.33 5.42
C LEU A 502 38.22 -12.71 6.60
N PRO A 503 38.81 -11.69 7.29
CA PRO A 503 39.88 -11.95 8.27
C PRO A 503 39.44 -12.88 9.40
N GLU A 504 38.14 -12.86 9.74
CA GLU A 504 37.57 -13.75 10.74
C GLU A 504 37.46 -15.21 10.27
N LEU A 505 37.63 -15.48 8.98
CA LEU A 505 37.49 -16.80 8.34
C LEU A 505 38.75 -17.21 7.54
N GLU A 506 39.83 -16.41 7.61
CA GLU A 506 41.13 -16.71 6.99
C GLU A 506 42.03 -17.44 7.98
N ASP A 507 42.77 -18.46 7.49
CA ASP A 507 43.84 -19.08 8.28
C ASP A 507 45.19 -18.35 8.04
N GLU A 508 46.19 -18.65 8.89
CA GLU A 508 47.52 -18.05 8.80
C GLU A 508 48.21 -18.33 7.42
N ALA A 509 47.94 -19.49 6.83
CA ALA A 509 48.52 -19.86 5.54
C ALA A 509 47.90 -19.03 4.40
N GLU A 510 46.60 -18.76 4.42
CA GLU A 510 45.91 -17.88 3.45
C GLU A 510 46.45 -16.45 3.54
N THR A 511 46.61 -15.93 4.78
CA THR A 511 47.16 -14.59 5.02
C THR A 511 48.59 -14.46 4.50
N GLN A 512 49.48 -15.45 4.78
CA GLN A 512 50.86 -15.47 4.28
C GLN A 512 50.91 -15.55 2.75
N ALA A 513 50.07 -16.41 2.15
CA ALA A 513 50.02 -16.58 0.69
C ALA A 513 49.59 -15.25 -0.01
N LYS A 514 48.68 -14.51 0.61
CA LYS A 514 48.23 -13.20 0.12
C LYS A 514 49.34 -12.14 0.19
N GLU A 515 50.08 -12.06 1.29
CA GLU A 515 51.22 -11.15 1.47
C GLU A 515 52.34 -11.48 0.43
N GLN A 516 52.65 -12.76 0.25
CA GLN A 516 53.61 -13.19 -0.75
C GLN A 516 53.19 -12.82 -2.17
N ALA A 517 51.94 -13.10 -2.56
CA ALA A 517 51.39 -12.74 -3.85
C ALA A 517 51.39 -11.23 -4.08
N SER A 518 51.05 -10.42 -3.07
CA SER A 518 51.08 -8.97 -3.13
C SER A 518 52.51 -8.44 -3.38
N THR A 519 53.49 -9.03 -2.70
CA THR A 519 54.92 -8.68 -2.89
C THR A 519 55.42 -9.10 -4.28
N GLU A 520 55.11 -10.30 -4.72
CA GLU A 520 55.52 -10.84 -6.03
C GLU A 520 54.95 -10.03 -7.22
N LEU A 521 53.70 -9.59 -7.08
CA LEU A 521 53.00 -8.86 -8.16
C LEU A 521 53.09 -7.34 -8.05
N ALA A 522 53.80 -6.77 -7.05
CA ALA A 522 53.90 -5.33 -6.86
C ALA A 522 54.38 -4.56 -8.10
N GLY A 523 55.33 -5.13 -8.82
CA GLY A 523 55.82 -4.54 -10.07
C GLY A 523 54.79 -4.56 -11.20
N LEU A 524 54.02 -5.63 -11.33
CA LEU A 524 52.93 -5.72 -12.31
C LEU A 524 51.79 -4.77 -11.96
N VAL A 525 51.39 -4.72 -10.71
CA VAL A 525 50.34 -3.79 -10.20
C VAL A 525 50.67 -2.35 -10.57
N GLY A 526 51.92 -1.91 -10.33
CA GLY A 526 52.34 -0.57 -10.72
C GLY A 526 52.22 -0.30 -12.21
N ARG A 527 52.73 -1.21 -13.04
CA ARG A 527 52.65 -1.10 -14.53
C ARG A 527 51.20 -1.09 -15.05
N LEU A 528 50.31 -1.93 -14.49
CA LEU A 528 48.91 -1.96 -14.89
C LEU A 528 48.21 -0.66 -14.50
N LYS A 529 48.52 -0.12 -13.31
CA LYS A 529 47.97 1.16 -12.84
C LYS A 529 48.41 2.31 -13.75
N ASP A 530 49.68 2.37 -14.12
CA ASP A 530 50.22 3.39 -15.04
C ASP A 530 49.58 3.24 -16.46
N ALA A 531 49.40 2.04 -16.95
CA ALA A 531 48.80 1.76 -18.26
C ALA A 531 47.28 2.10 -18.30
N LEU A 532 46.56 1.95 -17.22
CA LEU A 532 45.16 2.32 -17.12
C LEU A 532 44.95 3.84 -16.94
N GLY A 533 45.98 4.57 -16.51
CA GLY A 533 45.86 6.01 -16.27
C GLY A 533 44.74 6.37 -15.31
N GLY A 534 43.83 7.28 -15.71
CA GLY A 534 42.70 7.70 -14.88
C GLY A 534 41.50 6.76 -14.88
N ARG A 535 41.53 5.65 -15.62
CA ARG A 535 40.39 4.70 -15.68
C ARG A 535 40.21 3.92 -14.39
N ALA A 536 41.28 3.54 -13.73
CA ALA A 536 41.27 2.91 -12.42
C ALA A 536 41.91 3.86 -11.39
N TYR A 537 41.27 3.99 -10.23
CA TYR A 537 41.84 4.73 -9.10
C TYR A 537 43.04 3.96 -8.51
N ASP A 538 42.90 2.65 -8.42
CA ASP A 538 43.96 1.77 -7.94
C ASP A 538 43.88 0.40 -8.59
N VAL A 539 45.02 -0.32 -8.54
CA VAL A 539 45.11 -1.74 -8.93
C VAL A 539 45.67 -2.50 -7.75
N ARG A 540 45.09 -3.65 -7.39
CA ARG A 540 45.56 -4.46 -6.27
C ARG A 540 45.39 -5.96 -6.53
N VAL A 541 46.12 -6.77 -5.78
CA VAL A 541 45.99 -8.23 -5.79
C VAL A 541 44.69 -8.61 -5.06
N SER A 542 43.90 -9.48 -5.70
CA SER A 542 42.60 -9.92 -5.18
C SER A 542 42.76 -11.10 -4.23
N SER A 543 42.01 -11.07 -3.13
CA SER A 543 41.77 -12.20 -2.23
C SER A 543 40.47 -12.95 -2.56
N ARG A 544 39.60 -12.34 -3.35
CA ARG A 544 38.27 -12.88 -3.69
C ARG A 544 38.21 -13.70 -4.95
N LEU A 545 39.15 -13.51 -5.89
CA LEU A 545 39.14 -14.18 -7.18
C LEU A 545 39.84 -15.54 -7.13
N THR A 546 39.19 -16.54 -7.73
CA THR A 546 39.76 -17.91 -7.87
C THR A 546 39.88 -18.36 -9.32
N THR A 547 38.94 -17.99 -10.17
CA THR A 547 38.86 -18.38 -11.57
C THR A 547 38.92 -17.20 -12.53
N SER A 548 38.28 -16.09 -12.22
CA SER A 548 38.27 -14.88 -13.05
C SER A 548 39.60 -14.15 -12.99
N PRO A 549 40.04 -13.49 -14.09
CA PRO A 549 41.34 -12.78 -14.15
C PRO A 549 41.33 -11.48 -13.34
N ALA A 550 40.21 -10.78 -13.35
CA ALA A 550 40.06 -9.48 -12.70
C ALA A 550 38.59 -9.18 -12.33
N CYS A 551 38.38 -8.27 -11.39
CA CYS A 551 37.09 -7.68 -11.11
C CYS A 551 37.25 -6.20 -10.70
N ILE A 552 36.16 -5.42 -10.74
CA ILE A 552 36.11 -4.04 -10.24
C ILE A 552 35.38 -4.02 -8.90
N VAL A 553 35.94 -3.29 -7.95
CA VAL A 553 35.37 -3.08 -6.61
C VAL A 553 35.27 -1.59 -6.29
N ALA A 554 34.31 -1.25 -5.42
CA ALA A 554 34.25 0.06 -4.80
C ALA A 554 35.10 0.07 -3.52
N ASN A 555 35.68 1.23 -3.18
CA ASN A 555 36.30 1.40 -1.86
C ASN A 555 35.25 1.35 -0.76
N GLU A 556 35.67 1.07 0.48
CA GLU A 556 34.77 1.01 1.64
C GLU A 556 34.01 2.34 1.89
N ALA A 557 34.66 3.47 1.58
CA ALA A 557 34.06 4.78 1.74
C ALA A 557 33.22 5.25 0.54
N ASP A 558 33.23 4.49 -0.57
CA ASP A 558 32.49 4.85 -1.79
C ASP A 558 31.06 4.26 -1.74
N ILE A 559 30.21 4.76 -2.61
CA ILE A 559 28.84 4.26 -2.75
C ILE A 559 28.90 2.88 -3.40
N ASP A 560 27.99 1.96 -3.01
CA ASP A 560 27.84 0.66 -3.66
C ASP A 560 27.74 0.81 -5.18
N ILE A 561 28.38 -0.10 -5.92
CA ILE A 561 28.53 -0.04 -7.39
C ILE A 561 27.18 0.12 -8.11
N ASN A 562 26.15 -0.58 -7.67
CA ASN A 562 24.84 -0.51 -8.31
C ASN A 562 24.09 0.77 -8.01
N LEU A 563 24.26 1.30 -6.79
CA LEU A 563 23.74 2.62 -6.45
C LEU A 563 24.47 3.71 -7.22
N ALA A 564 25.79 3.62 -7.36
CA ALA A 564 26.58 4.53 -8.18
C ALA A 564 26.14 4.51 -9.65
N ARG A 565 25.83 3.33 -10.19
CA ARG A 565 25.31 3.16 -11.55
C ARG A 565 24.00 3.89 -11.78
N ARG A 566 23.08 3.86 -10.83
CA ARG A 566 21.79 4.59 -10.92
C ARG A 566 21.95 6.10 -10.83
N LEU A 567 22.77 6.56 -9.90
CA LEU A 567 22.95 7.98 -9.66
C LEU A 567 23.75 8.70 -10.74
N ARG A 568 24.73 8.03 -11.36
CA ARG A 568 25.68 8.64 -12.29
C ARG A 568 25.52 8.22 -13.75
N GLY A 569 24.70 7.24 -14.03
CA GLY A 569 24.47 6.73 -15.40
C GLY A 569 25.63 5.94 -16.02
N SER A 570 26.87 6.06 -15.51
CA SER A 570 28.05 5.35 -16.01
C SER A 570 28.16 3.92 -15.52
N GLY A 571 27.57 3.62 -14.38
CA GLY A 571 27.65 2.29 -13.77
C GLY A 571 28.98 1.95 -13.09
N LEU A 572 29.92 2.86 -13.04
CA LEU A 572 31.18 2.69 -12.32
C LEU A 572 31.20 3.48 -11.01
N PRO A 573 31.93 2.99 -9.97
CA PRO A 573 32.19 3.77 -8.77
C PRO A 573 33.01 5.03 -9.10
N SER A 574 33.01 6.02 -8.22
CA SER A 574 33.79 7.25 -8.41
C SER A 574 35.29 6.98 -8.43
N GLN A 575 35.71 5.96 -7.73
CA GLN A 575 37.09 5.51 -7.58
C GLN A 575 37.17 3.99 -7.82
N PRO A 576 37.04 3.53 -9.08
CA PRO A 576 37.05 2.09 -9.38
C PRO A 576 38.43 1.51 -9.09
N VAL A 577 38.45 0.42 -8.33
CA VAL A 577 39.66 -0.34 -8.04
C VAL A 577 39.63 -1.62 -8.85
N LEU A 578 40.68 -1.87 -9.63
CA LEU A 578 40.84 -3.13 -10.35
C LEU A 578 41.54 -4.14 -9.44
N GLU A 579 40.85 -5.24 -9.13
CA GLU A 579 41.48 -6.40 -8.49
C GLU A 579 41.90 -7.43 -9.52
N ILE A 580 43.14 -7.94 -9.41
CA ILE A 580 43.67 -8.97 -10.29
C ILE A 580 43.93 -10.27 -9.53
N ASN A 581 43.63 -11.39 -10.17
CA ASN A 581 43.82 -12.74 -9.62
C ASN A 581 45.27 -13.20 -9.75
N PRO A 582 46.03 -13.35 -8.63
CA PRO A 582 47.44 -13.78 -8.69
C PRO A 582 47.64 -15.16 -9.25
N GLN A 583 46.63 -16.04 -9.23
CA GLN A 583 46.72 -17.41 -9.71
C GLN A 583 46.28 -17.57 -11.16
N HIS A 584 45.65 -16.56 -11.77
CA HIS A 584 45.16 -16.65 -13.12
C HIS A 584 46.31 -16.73 -14.15
N PRO A 585 46.26 -17.66 -15.14
CA PRO A 585 47.33 -17.85 -16.12
C PRO A 585 47.74 -16.57 -16.84
N LEU A 586 46.78 -15.71 -17.24
CA LEU A 586 47.04 -14.44 -17.91
C LEU A 586 47.81 -13.47 -16.99
N VAL A 587 47.42 -13.32 -15.71
CA VAL A 587 48.10 -12.45 -14.77
C VAL A 587 49.54 -12.93 -14.52
N ARG A 588 49.74 -14.23 -14.36
CA ARG A 588 51.07 -14.84 -14.22
C ARG A 588 51.95 -14.62 -15.46
N ARG A 589 51.38 -14.72 -16.67
CA ARG A 589 52.09 -14.41 -17.92
C ARG A 589 52.57 -12.96 -17.90
N LEU A 590 51.69 -11.99 -17.67
CA LEU A 590 52.03 -10.56 -17.65
C LEU A 590 53.08 -10.21 -16.57
N ASN A 591 53.15 -10.97 -15.49
CA ASN A 591 54.19 -10.80 -14.48
C ASN A 591 55.57 -11.33 -14.95
N ARG A 592 55.59 -12.44 -15.68
CA ARG A 592 56.82 -13.04 -16.20
C ARG A 592 57.43 -12.26 -17.39
N GLU A 593 56.60 -11.51 -18.11
CA GLU A 593 56.97 -10.75 -19.30
C GLU A 593 56.89 -9.22 -19.05
N PRO A 594 57.81 -8.67 -18.24
CA PRO A 594 57.71 -7.25 -17.86
C PRO A 594 57.89 -6.25 -19.00
N ALA A 595 58.47 -6.70 -20.13
CA ALA A 595 58.69 -5.92 -21.33
C ALA A 595 57.68 -6.22 -22.47
N ASP A 596 56.54 -6.85 -22.15
CA ASP A 596 55.48 -7.12 -23.14
C ASP A 596 55.01 -5.79 -23.77
N PRO A 597 55.19 -5.63 -25.13
CA PRO A 597 54.79 -4.40 -25.81
C PRO A 597 53.29 -4.13 -25.77
N HIS A 598 52.47 -5.16 -25.50
CA HIS A 598 51.02 -5.11 -25.47
C HIS A 598 50.46 -4.98 -24.04
N LEU A 599 51.29 -4.63 -23.04
CA LEU A 599 50.86 -4.53 -21.65
C LEU A 599 49.71 -3.54 -21.48
N ALA A 600 49.71 -2.40 -22.18
CA ALA A 600 48.66 -1.39 -22.11
C ALA A 600 47.34 -1.91 -22.68
N GLU A 601 47.38 -2.65 -23.78
CA GLU A 601 46.21 -3.28 -24.36
C GLU A 601 45.64 -4.35 -23.42
N TRP A 602 46.48 -5.17 -22.79
CA TRP A 602 46.08 -6.16 -21.79
C TRP A 602 45.46 -5.52 -20.57
N ALA A 603 46.02 -4.43 -20.04
CA ALA A 603 45.47 -3.70 -18.91
C ALA A 603 44.06 -3.21 -19.21
N ASN A 604 43.86 -2.59 -20.38
CA ASN A 604 42.56 -2.08 -20.80
C ASN A 604 41.55 -3.22 -21.06
N VAL A 605 41.96 -4.34 -21.64
CA VAL A 605 41.06 -5.50 -21.83
C VAL A 605 40.64 -6.10 -20.49
N LEU A 606 41.55 -6.28 -19.53
CA LEU A 606 41.23 -6.77 -18.20
C LEU A 606 40.23 -5.84 -17.48
N PHE A 607 40.42 -4.52 -17.60
CA PHE A 607 39.53 -3.53 -17.03
C PHE A 607 38.14 -3.60 -17.69
N ASP A 608 38.08 -3.58 -19.01
CA ASP A 608 36.82 -3.64 -19.77
C ASP A 608 36.06 -4.97 -19.53
N GLN A 609 36.74 -6.09 -19.41
CA GLN A 609 36.13 -7.36 -19.02
C GLN A 609 35.54 -7.29 -17.61
N ALA A 610 36.24 -6.68 -16.67
CA ALA A 610 35.75 -6.50 -15.31
C ALA A 610 34.52 -5.56 -15.28
N VAL A 611 34.49 -4.52 -16.13
CA VAL A 611 33.31 -3.67 -16.33
C VAL A 611 32.12 -4.46 -16.84
N LEU A 612 32.31 -5.33 -17.84
CA LEU A 612 31.26 -6.18 -18.40
C LEU A 612 30.70 -7.15 -17.37
N THR A 613 31.56 -7.77 -16.55
CA THR A 613 31.10 -8.70 -15.48
C THR A 613 30.30 -8.03 -14.37
N LEU A 614 30.47 -6.72 -14.19
CA LEU A 614 29.61 -5.89 -13.34
C LEU A 614 28.22 -5.65 -13.94
N GLY A 615 28.02 -5.93 -15.24
CA GLY A 615 26.85 -5.53 -15.99
C GLY A 615 26.84 -4.02 -16.32
N ALA A 616 27.98 -3.34 -16.24
CA ALA A 616 28.14 -1.95 -16.66
C ALA A 616 28.43 -1.87 -18.18
N ARG A 617 28.22 -0.68 -18.74
CA ARG A 617 28.51 -0.43 -20.16
C ARG A 617 29.98 -0.04 -20.32
N ILE A 618 30.62 -0.62 -21.34
CA ILE A 618 31.92 -0.15 -21.80
C ILE A 618 31.72 1.19 -22.52
N GLU A 619 32.57 2.16 -22.24
CA GLU A 619 32.50 3.49 -22.87
C GLU A 619 32.79 3.42 -24.38
N GLU A 620 33.78 2.61 -24.79
CA GLU A 620 34.21 2.46 -26.17
C GLU A 620 34.17 0.99 -26.61
N PRO A 621 32.99 0.41 -26.91
CA PRO A 621 32.87 -1.01 -27.26
C PRO A 621 33.69 -1.41 -28.51
N ALA A 622 33.76 -0.55 -29.52
CA ALA A 622 34.52 -0.81 -30.74
C ALA A 622 36.03 -0.88 -30.47
N ALA A 623 36.54 0.00 -29.62
CA ALA A 623 37.96 -0.02 -29.23
C ALA A 623 38.30 -1.26 -28.38
N PHE A 624 37.39 -1.71 -27.51
CA PHE A 624 37.55 -2.97 -26.78
C PHE A 624 37.67 -4.18 -27.72
N VAL A 625 36.76 -4.29 -28.70
CA VAL A 625 36.78 -5.37 -29.68
C VAL A 625 38.05 -5.31 -30.52
N GLY A 626 38.49 -4.13 -30.96
CA GLY A 626 39.75 -3.93 -31.68
C GLY A 626 40.96 -4.46 -30.89
N ARG A 627 41.14 -3.94 -29.65
CA ARG A 627 42.22 -4.39 -28.75
C ARG A 627 42.22 -5.89 -28.51
N LEU A 628 41.05 -6.49 -28.30
CA LEU A 628 40.90 -7.92 -28.09
C LEU A 628 41.37 -8.72 -29.33
N ASN A 629 40.96 -8.29 -30.53
CA ASN A 629 41.36 -8.94 -31.78
C ASN A 629 42.87 -8.83 -32.03
N ASP A 630 43.48 -7.66 -31.81
CA ASP A 630 44.90 -7.42 -31.95
C ASP A 630 45.71 -8.34 -31.01
N LEU A 631 45.26 -8.47 -29.75
CA LEU A 631 45.88 -9.36 -28.78
C LEU A 631 45.75 -10.86 -29.18
N LEU A 632 44.60 -11.27 -29.70
CA LEU A 632 44.42 -12.66 -30.20
C LEU A 632 45.32 -12.96 -31.39
N VAL A 633 45.50 -12.02 -32.31
CA VAL A 633 46.42 -12.16 -33.45
C VAL A 633 47.88 -12.24 -32.96
N SER A 634 48.29 -11.37 -32.02
CA SER A 634 49.65 -11.41 -31.44
C SER A 634 49.95 -12.75 -30.77
N LEU A 635 49.01 -13.31 -30.03
CA LEU A 635 49.14 -14.64 -29.40
C LEU A 635 49.27 -15.76 -30.40
N SER A 636 48.58 -15.70 -31.56
CA SER A 636 48.67 -16.70 -32.59
C SER A 636 50.01 -16.65 -33.37
N ALA A 637 50.62 -15.47 -33.46
CA ALA A 637 51.93 -15.28 -34.11
C ALA A 637 53.11 -15.75 -33.24
N GLU A 638 52.94 -15.81 -31.91
CA GLU A 638 53.97 -16.30 -30.97
C GLU A 638 53.99 -17.83 -30.79
N SER A 639 53.05 -18.59 -31.37
CA SER A 639 53.08 -20.06 -31.36
C SER A 639 54.07 -20.54 -32.45
N PRO A 640 55.26 -21.03 -32.08
CA PRO A 640 56.13 -21.59 -33.11
C PRO A 640 55.51 -22.87 -33.69
N ASP A 641 55.40 -22.86 -35.00
CA ASP A 641 55.13 -23.90 -35.97
C ASP A 641 55.16 -25.33 -35.38
N ALA A 642 54.04 -25.93 -35.18
CA ALA A 642 53.92 -27.38 -35.07
C ALA A 642 53.95 -27.91 -36.49
N GLY A 643 55.13 -28.39 -36.84
CA GLY A 643 55.62 -29.03 -38.10
C GLY A 643 54.56 -29.40 -39.12
N SER A 644 54.72 -28.85 -40.30
CA SER A 644 54.17 -29.43 -41.55
C SER A 644 54.43 -30.91 -41.65
N PRO A 645 53.49 -31.79 -41.86
CA PRO A 645 53.76 -33.10 -42.43
C PRO A 645 53.92 -32.93 -43.91
N ASP A 646 55.11 -33.42 -44.35
CA ASP A 646 55.66 -33.59 -45.66
C ASP A 646 54.62 -33.99 -46.72
N ALA A 647 54.67 -33.28 -47.85
CA ALA A 647 53.90 -33.57 -49.05
C ALA A 647 54.48 -34.78 -49.81
N GLY A 648 53.85 -35.91 -49.68
CA GLY A 648 54.04 -37.04 -50.59
C GLY A 648 52.86 -37.11 -51.57
N SER A 649 53.12 -36.74 -52.82
CA SER A 649 52.29 -36.99 -54.02
C SER A 649 52.80 -38.25 -54.71
N PRO A 650 52.16 -38.81 -55.74
CA PRO A 650 50.74 -39.07 -56.04
C PRO A 650 50.48 -40.54 -56.38
N ASP A 651 49.27 -40.97 -56.55
CA ASP A 651 48.95 -41.77 -57.76
C ASP A 651 47.44 -41.81 -58.06
N ALA A 652 47.17 -41.90 -59.34
CA ALA A 652 45.90 -41.83 -60.00
C ALA A 652 45.05 -43.10 -59.86
N GLY A 653 43.78 -42.97 -59.93
CA GLY A 653 42.90 -44.06 -60.32
C GLY A 653 41.51 -44.09 -59.75
N ASP A 654 40.68 -43.74 -60.61
CA ASP A 654 39.46 -44.42 -61.08
C ASP A 654 38.09 -43.89 -60.55
N ARG A 655 37.24 -43.81 -61.53
CA ARG A 655 35.87 -43.32 -61.61
C ARG A 655 34.88 -44.18 -60.83
N GLY A 656 33.90 -43.57 -60.28
CA GLY A 656 32.69 -44.23 -59.78
C GLY A 656 31.56 -43.26 -59.50
N THR A 657 30.68 -43.15 -60.42
CA THR A 657 29.31 -42.64 -60.53
C THR A 657 28.55 -42.35 -59.23
N ALA A 658 27.86 -41.19 -59.29
CA ALA A 658 26.78 -40.74 -58.39
C ALA A 658 25.55 -41.68 -58.33
N PRO A 659 24.74 -41.57 -57.34
CA PRO A 659 23.36 -41.21 -57.65
C PRO A 659 22.79 -40.07 -56.80
N THR A 660 22.01 -39.29 -57.49
CA THR A 660 21.01 -38.28 -57.08
C THR A 660 20.04 -38.80 -56.04
N ALA A 661 19.72 -38.00 -55.07
CA ALA A 661 18.49 -38.12 -54.28
C ALA A 661 17.77 -36.77 -54.18
N GLU A 662 16.48 -36.83 -54.43
CA GLU A 662 15.49 -35.75 -54.53
C GLU A 662 15.16 -35.06 -53.19
N PRO A 663 14.56 -33.88 -53.23
CA PRO A 663 14.15 -33.13 -52.05
C PRO A 663 12.76 -33.54 -51.54
N GLY A 664 12.63 -33.70 -50.25
CA GLY A 664 11.35 -33.88 -49.58
C GLY A 664 10.73 -32.53 -49.08
N PRO A 665 9.42 -32.49 -48.86
CA PRO A 665 8.64 -31.24 -48.88
C PRO A 665 8.60 -30.50 -47.56
N ASP A 666 8.39 -29.17 -47.69
CA ASP A 666 8.09 -28.20 -46.64
C ASP A 666 6.78 -28.54 -45.89
N PRO A 667 6.64 -28.18 -44.60
CA PRO A 667 5.35 -28.03 -43.96
C PRO A 667 4.91 -26.56 -43.88
N GLU A 668 3.76 -26.29 -44.44
CA GLU A 668 2.93 -25.11 -44.19
C GLU A 668 2.02 -25.31 -42.94
N PRO A 669 1.28 -24.19 -42.59
CA PRO A 669 1.68 -22.90 -41.98
C PRO A 669 1.32 -22.81 -40.51
#